data_7bfd9a7f0ad2fffe8800f95c742f951b
#
_entry.id   7bfd9a7f0ad2fffe8800f95c742f951b
#
_cell.length_a   1.000
_cell.length_b   1.000
_cell.length_c   1.000
_cell.angle_alpha   90.00
_cell.angle_beta   90.00
_cell.angle_gamma   90.00
#
_symmetry.space_group_name_H-M   'P 1'
#
loop_
_entity.id
_entity.type
_entity.pdbx_description
1 polymer ?
#
loop_
_entity_poly.entity_id
_entity_poly.type
_entity_poly.pdbx_seq_one_letter_code
_entity_poly.pdbx_strand_id
1 'polypeptide(L)'
;MSAIRPIPSFCLTALLVALSCSSQAREAPTGEAQAEIRRTSFGVPHIVARDERGLGYGIGYAYAQDNLCLLANEVVTVNGERSRFFGPQALTLEQRENLTSDVFFTWLNTPTAVSAYWQAQPAAIRALLEGYALGYNRALAERTAQGLPGECQQAEWLRPITPQDLVKLTRRLLVEGGAGQFAEAIAGAVPPVASAHLPAADFSVAQARQANFALERGSNAVAVGHERSANGRGLLLANPHFPWVGGMRFYQMQLSIPGKLDVMGAALPGLPLINIGFNRHLAWTHTVDSSRHFTLHRLQLDPKDSTRYLLDGKSTPMTRERVSVSVKGEDGKQQVVTRELYGSVFGPLVQWPGRLDWTGQVAFSLRDANLGNTRVLQQWYSMNQADSLQALQQSVQRLQGIPWVNTLAVDAKGQTLYLNQSVVPYVDAPLLAQCSDPAAGYEVIVLDGSRSACNWKVDARAAQPGIFPAHMQPSLARGDFVQHSNDSAWMVNPAQPLRGYSPIISREDQPLGPRSRFALQQLARPGKISALDLQRMVMDDQVYLAELLLPDLLQWCQGVADDPQLKAVCASLVAWDRKAGLDSGIGLVHFHNILQALQLQGEFWRVPFDSADPQHTPGGLAVERAEVAKGVREAALASQAQVAQAGLGASSRWGQIQQAADGTPMHGGPSSLGVYNAMQSVPGAAGKRTVISGTSYLQVVSFDDKGPHVQGLLAFSQSSEADSVHGSDQTRAFSAGQWHTIPFTEAQIKADPQYQVQLIREADAAAVANSAR
;
A
#
# COMPACT_ATOMS: atom_id res chain seq x y z
N MET A 1 -34.90 85.37 -22.91
CA MET A 1 -34.72 85.25 -24.36
C MET A 1 -34.01 83.90 -24.57
N SER A 2 -34.45 83.08 -25.44
CA SER A 2 -33.97 81.77 -25.88
C SER A 2 -34.59 80.63 -25.11
N ALA A 3 -35.43 79.92 -25.80
CA ALA A 3 -36.24 78.80 -25.42
C ALA A 3 -35.44 77.48 -25.39
N ILE A 4 -35.73 76.69 -24.40
CA ILE A 4 -35.25 75.31 -24.32
C ILE A 4 -36.43 74.39 -24.65
N ARG A 5 -36.31 73.62 -25.71
CA ARG A 5 -37.26 72.55 -26.10
C ARG A 5 -36.93 71.26 -25.34
N PRO A 6 -37.88 70.44 -24.95
CA PRO A 6 -37.69 69.17 -24.30
C PRO A 6 -37.40 68.03 -25.30
N ILE A 7 -36.47 67.13 -24.94
CA ILE A 7 -36.15 65.86 -25.62
C ILE A 7 -37.02 64.75 -25.02
N PRO A 8 -37.63 63.85 -25.79
CA PRO A 8 -38.43 62.77 -25.27
C PRO A 8 -37.61 61.61 -24.76
N SER A 9 -37.98 61.10 -23.61
CA SER A 9 -37.42 59.87 -23.00
C SER A 9 -37.83 58.63 -23.81
N PHE A 10 -36.84 57.91 -24.36
CA PHE A 10 -36.99 56.53 -24.85
C PHE A 10 -36.78 55.57 -23.70
N CYS A 11 -37.82 54.80 -23.31
CA CYS A 11 -37.72 53.63 -22.45
C CYS A 11 -37.06 52.52 -23.24
N LEU A 12 -35.84 52.16 -22.82
CA LEU A 12 -35.15 50.93 -23.27
C LEU A 12 -35.51 49.79 -22.32
N THR A 13 -36.42 48.91 -22.76
CA THR A 13 -36.71 47.64 -22.08
C THR A 13 -35.59 46.65 -22.39
N ALA A 14 -34.67 46.45 -21.45
CA ALA A 14 -33.67 45.40 -21.54
C ALA A 14 -34.30 44.02 -21.26
N LEU A 15 -34.41 43.19 -22.29
CA LEU A 15 -34.80 41.79 -22.20
C LEU A 15 -33.58 40.99 -21.67
N LEU A 16 -33.59 40.63 -20.38
CA LEU A 16 -32.65 39.67 -19.79
C LEU A 16 -33.02 38.25 -20.28
N VAL A 17 -32.34 37.78 -21.33
CA VAL A 17 -32.33 36.34 -21.68
C VAL A 17 -31.42 35.64 -20.70
N ALA A 18 -31.99 35.00 -19.68
CA ALA A 18 -31.30 34.06 -18.84
C ALA A 18 -30.96 32.81 -19.67
N LEU A 19 -29.73 32.72 -20.15
CA LEU A 19 -29.15 31.44 -20.61
C LEU A 19 -28.95 30.53 -19.40
N SER A 20 -29.95 29.69 -19.13
CA SER A 20 -29.81 28.51 -18.30
C SER A 20 -28.92 27.52 -19.05
N CYS A 21 -27.62 27.55 -18.74
CA CYS A 21 -26.71 26.41 -19.00
C CYS A 21 -27.20 25.23 -18.15
N SER A 22 -28.17 24.49 -18.66
CA SER A 22 -28.40 23.13 -18.20
C SER A 22 -27.17 22.31 -18.60
N SER A 23 -26.30 22.05 -17.65
CA SER A 23 -25.34 20.98 -17.76
C SER A 23 -26.11 19.67 -17.86
N GLN A 24 -26.43 19.26 -19.10
CA GLN A 24 -26.91 17.91 -19.36
C GLN A 24 -25.76 17.00 -18.86
N ALA A 25 -25.98 16.35 -17.73
CA ALA A 25 -25.24 15.17 -17.35
C ALA A 25 -25.37 14.21 -18.54
N ARG A 26 -24.26 14.02 -19.25
CA ARG A 26 -24.18 13.07 -20.35
C ARG A 26 -24.57 11.71 -19.77
N GLU A 27 -25.73 11.18 -20.12
CA GLU A 27 -26.15 9.83 -19.75
C GLU A 27 -25.02 8.86 -20.14
N ALA A 28 -24.78 7.86 -19.27
CA ALA A 28 -23.82 6.82 -19.55
C ALA A 28 -24.18 6.15 -20.88
N PRO A 29 -23.19 5.79 -21.71
CA PRO A 29 -23.44 5.15 -23.01
C PRO A 29 -24.27 3.88 -22.79
N THR A 30 -25.46 3.83 -23.35
CA THR A 30 -26.37 2.68 -23.32
C THR A 30 -25.97 1.59 -24.32
N GLY A 31 -24.69 1.57 -24.74
CA GLY A 31 -24.14 0.60 -25.68
C GLY A 31 -23.73 -0.70 -25.00
N GLU A 32 -23.79 -1.79 -25.75
CA GLU A 32 -23.26 -3.09 -25.38
C GLU A 32 -21.75 -3.00 -25.05
N ALA A 33 -21.33 -3.58 -23.91
CA ALA A 33 -19.93 -3.58 -23.52
C ALA A 33 -19.09 -4.47 -24.47
N GLN A 34 -18.00 -3.89 -24.98
CA GLN A 34 -17.08 -4.57 -25.89
C GLN A 34 -15.66 -4.16 -25.57
N ALA A 35 -14.72 -5.13 -25.57
CA ALA A 35 -13.30 -4.89 -25.44
C ALA A 35 -12.50 -5.82 -26.33
N GLU A 36 -11.37 -5.32 -26.85
CA GLU A 36 -10.31 -6.11 -27.45
C GLU A 36 -9.20 -6.30 -26.42
N ILE A 37 -8.90 -7.54 -26.09
CA ILE A 37 -7.83 -7.94 -25.17
C ILE A 37 -6.71 -8.52 -26.01
N ARG A 38 -5.55 -7.87 -25.97
CA ARG A 38 -4.32 -8.32 -26.61
C ARG A 38 -3.39 -8.79 -25.50
N ARG A 39 -2.84 -9.98 -25.63
CA ARG A 39 -1.85 -10.49 -24.70
C ARG A 39 -0.48 -10.53 -25.36
N THR A 40 0.53 -10.18 -24.58
CA THR A 40 1.94 -10.24 -24.96
C THR A 40 2.69 -11.21 -24.05
N SER A 41 4.00 -11.30 -24.20
CA SER A 41 4.87 -12.11 -23.34
C SER A 41 4.52 -11.95 -21.87
N PHE A 42 4.65 -13.04 -21.10
CA PHE A 42 4.24 -13.14 -19.70
C PHE A 42 2.73 -12.99 -19.46
N GLY A 43 1.90 -13.11 -20.50
CA GLY A 43 0.45 -13.03 -20.39
C GLY A 43 -0.09 -11.63 -20.10
N VAL A 44 0.70 -10.58 -20.28
CA VAL A 44 0.30 -9.19 -19.94
C VAL A 44 -0.80 -8.72 -20.90
N PRO A 45 -2.00 -8.30 -20.37
CA PRO A 45 -3.09 -7.84 -21.21
C PRO A 45 -2.96 -6.35 -21.55
N HIS A 46 -3.21 -6.04 -22.82
CA HIS A 46 -3.41 -4.70 -23.37
C HIS A 46 -4.88 -4.58 -23.79
N ILE A 47 -5.67 -3.82 -23.05
CA ILE A 47 -7.11 -3.75 -23.18
C ILE A 47 -7.51 -2.48 -23.90
N VAL A 48 -8.19 -2.64 -25.05
CA VAL A 48 -8.67 -1.53 -25.86
C VAL A 48 -10.21 -1.56 -25.91
N ALA A 49 -10.83 -0.43 -25.57
CA ALA A 49 -12.29 -0.27 -25.61
C ALA A 49 -12.67 1.10 -26.15
N ARG A 50 -13.98 1.29 -26.43
CA ARG A 50 -14.50 2.56 -26.93
C ARG A 50 -14.88 3.54 -25.80
N ASP A 51 -15.20 2.98 -24.65
CA ASP A 51 -15.67 3.72 -23.47
C ASP A 51 -15.27 3.01 -22.17
N GLU A 52 -15.61 3.62 -21.04
CA GLU A 52 -15.26 3.11 -19.71
C GLU A 52 -15.96 1.79 -19.37
N ARG A 53 -17.21 1.59 -19.85
CA ARG A 53 -17.94 0.34 -19.56
C ARG A 53 -17.29 -0.83 -20.31
N GLY A 54 -16.96 -0.64 -21.57
CA GLY A 54 -16.18 -1.62 -22.36
C GLY A 54 -14.79 -1.87 -21.78
N LEU A 55 -14.10 -0.81 -21.33
CA LEU A 55 -12.80 -0.93 -20.70
C LEU A 55 -12.87 -1.76 -19.43
N GLY A 56 -13.81 -1.43 -18.51
CA GLY A 56 -14.06 -2.23 -17.32
C GLY A 56 -14.35 -3.70 -17.64
N TYR A 57 -15.17 -3.94 -18.69
CA TYR A 57 -15.51 -5.29 -19.14
C TYR A 57 -14.28 -6.11 -19.53
N GLY A 58 -13.38 -5.49 -20.32
CA GLY A 58 -12.11 -6.12 -20.67
C GLY A 58 -11.21 -6.40 -19.48
N ILE A 59 -11.12 -5.45 -18.52
CA ILE A 59 -10.29 -5.61 -17.31
C ILE A 59 -10.82 -6.77 -16.46
N GLY A 60 -12.11 -6.77 -16.13
CA GLY A 60 -12.72 -7.79 -15.28
C GLY A 60 -12.59 -9.20 -15.88
N TYR A 61 -12.76 -9.31 -17.19
CA TYR A 61 -12.59 -10.57 -17.91
C TYR A 61 -11.12 -11.06 -17.89
N ALA A 62 -10.17 -10.21 -18.26
CA ALA A 62 -8.75 -10.55 -18.26
C ALA A 62 -8.24 -10.90 -16.86
N TYR A 63 -8.65 -10.12 -15.86
CA TYR A 63 -8.27 -10.37 -14.47
C TYR A 63 -8.80 -11.72 -13.98
N ALA A 64 -10.05 -12.06 -14.28
CA ALA A 64 -10.64 -13.34 -13.88
C ALA A 64 -10.05 -14.54 -14.65
N GLN A 65 -9.49 -14.34 -15.85
CA GLN A 65 -8.74 -15.41 -16.52
C GLN A 65 -7.46 -15.79 -15.76
N ASP A 66 -6.83 -14.82 -15.08
CA ASP A 66 -5.53 -14.99 -14.44
C ASP A 66 -5.61 -15.15 -12.91
N ASN A 67 -6.68 -14.64 -12.25
CA ASN A 67 -6.75 -14.48 -10.80
C ASN A 67 -8.19 -14.68 -10.26
N LEU A 68 -8.93 -15.63 -10.80
CA LEU A 68 -10.34 -15.86 -10.45
C LEU A 68 -10.54 -16.15 -8.96
N CYS A 69 -9.82 -17.16 -8.46
CA CYS A 69 -9.94 -17.61 -7.07
C CYS A 69 -9.50 -16.54 -6.09
N LEU A 70 -8.44 -15.80 -6.41
CA LEU A 70 -7.93 -14.72 -5.57
C LEU A 70 -8.99 -13.63 -5.39
N LEU A 71 -9.55 -13.10 -6.49
CA LEU A 71 -10.55 -12.03 -6.37
C LEU A 71 -11.82 -12.49 -5.66
N ALA A 72 -12.29 -13.72 -5.96
CA ALA A 72 -13.46 -14.29 -5.28
C ALA A 72 -13.24 -14.40 -3.77
N ASN A 73 -12.06 -14.85 -3.31
CA ASN A 73 -11.71 -14.92 -1.89
C ASN A 73 -11.71 -13.55 -1.23
N GLU A 74 -11.17 -12.52 -1.93
CA GLU A 74 -11.20 -11.15 -1.45
C GLU A 74 -12.62 -10.58 -1.37
N VAL A 75 -13.49 -10.95 -2.31
CA VAL A 75 -14.92 -10.59 -2.28
C VAL A 75 -15.62 -11.22 -1.07
N VAL A 76 -15.33 -12.47 -0.73
CA VAL A 76 -15.81 -13.12 0.50
C VAL A 76 -15.37 -12.33 1.73
N THR A 77 -14.08 -11.91 1.76
CA THR A 77 -13.51 -11.14 2.87
C THR A 77 -14.25 -9.83 3.09
N VAL A 78 -14.38 -9.01 2.04
CA VAL A 78 -14.99 -7.66 2.19
C VAL A 78 -16.50 -7.69 2.39
N ASN A 79 -17.14 -8.84 2.17
CA ASN A 79 -18.55 -9.08 2.47
C ASN A 79 -18.79 -9.60 3.89
N GLY A 80 -17.73 -9.90 4.67
CA GLY A 80 -17.86 -10.47 6.01
C GLY A 80 -18.44 -11.87 6.00
N GLU A 81 -18.01 -12.72 5.06
CA GLU A 81 -18.57 -14.05 4.82
C GLU A 81 -17.54 -15.18 5.08
N ARG A 82 -16.33 -14.88 5.56
CA ARG A 82 -15.27 -15.88 5.75
C ARG A 82 -15.66 -16.95 6.77
N SER A 83 -16.21 -16.55 7.92
CA SER A 83 -16.63 -17.48 8.99
C SER A 83 -17.71 -18.43 8.52
N ARG A 84 -18.55 -18.01 7.57
CA ARG A 84 -19.59 -18.82 6.95
C ARG A 84 -19.03 -19.98 6.15
N PHE A 85 -17.91 -19.80 5.46
CA PHE A 85 -17.33 -20.80 4.56
C PHE A 85 -16.15 -21.54 5.18
N PHE A 86 -15.28 -20.82 5.90
CA PHE A 86 -14.00 -21.35 6.40
C PHE A 86 -13.98 -21.57 7.92
N GLY A 87 -15.07 -21.24 8.63
CA GLY A 87 -15.14 -21.30 10.08
C GLY A 87 -14.60 -20.03 10.76
N PRO A 88 -15.11 -19.72 11.98
CA PRO A 88 -14.83 -18.45 12.67
C PRO A 88 -13.39 -18.31 13.17
N GLN A 89 -12.74 -19.41 13.54
CA GLN A 89 -11.39 -19.44 14.14
C GLN A 89 -10.26 -19.57 13.11
N ALA A 90 -10.56 -19.95 11.86
CA ALA A 90 -9.56 -20.01 10.82
C ALA A 90 -9.03 -18.60 10.51
N LEU A 91 -7.79 -18.52 10.03
CA LEU A 91 -7.10 -17.26 9.81
C LEU A 91 -7.23 -16.77 8.36
N THR A 92 -7.29 -15.47 8.19
CA THR A 92 -7.08 -14.82 6.90
C THR A 92 -5.61 -14.93 6.48
N LEU A 93 -5.30 -14.59 5.23
CA LEU A 93 -3.91 -14.49 4.79
C LEU A 93 -3.09 -13.47 5.61
N GLU A 94 -3.76 -12.48 6.22
CA GLU A 94 -3.18 -11.47 7.11
C GLU A 94 -3.12 -11.95 8.58
N GLN A 95 -3.31 -13.25 8.83
CA GLN A 95 -3.26 -13.88 10.15
C GLN A 95 -4.31 -13.36 11.14
N ARG A 96 -5.46 -12.87 10.64
CA ARG A 96 -6.60 -12.43 11.46
C ARG A 96 -7.65 -13.53 11.51
N GLU A 97 -8.26 -13.75 12.67
CA GLU A 97 -9.40 -14.67 12.78
C GLU A 97 -10.56 -14.24 11.87
N ASN A 98 -11.17 -15.19 11.18
CA ASN A 98 -12.27 -14.92 10.26
C ASN A 98 -13.44 -14.20 10.93
N LEU A 99 -13.81 -14.56 12.17
CA LEU A 99 -14.89 -13.88 12.88
C LEU A 99 -14.60 -12.39 13.09
N THR A 100 -13.41 -12.06 13.50
CA THR A 100 -12.96 -10.67 13.68
C THR A 100 -12.95 -9.91 12.36
N SER A 101 -12.44 -10.54 11.30
CA SER A 101 -12.46 -9.99 9.95
C SER A 101 -13.89 -9.70 9.48
N ASP A 102 -14.80 -10.66 9.66
CA ASP A 102 -16.18 -10.55 9.21
C ASP A 102 -16.94 -9.47 9.97
N VAL A 103 -16.76 -9.37 11.29
CA VAL A 103 -17.35 -8.29 12.09
C VAL A 103 -16.84 -6.92 11.61
N PHE A 104 -15.53 -6.78 11.39
CA PHE A 104 -14.94 -5.54 10.92
C PHE A 104 -15.45 -5.14 9.54
N PHE A 105 -15.46 -6.06 8.56
CA PHE A 105 -15.90 -5.72 7.21
C PHE A 105 -17.42 -5.52 7.10
N THR A 106 -18.23 -6.19 7.91
CA THR A 106 -19.67 -5.93 8.00
C THR A 106 -19.94 -4.54 8.55
N TRP A 107 -19.19 -4.12 9.59
CA TRP A 107 -19.23 -2.74 10.10
C TRP A 107 -18.75 -1.72 9.07
N LEU A 108 -17.61 -1.96 8.43
CA LEU A 108 -17.05 -1.04 7.44
C LEU A 108 -17.99 -0.85 6.25
N ASN A 109 -18.59 -1.93 5.75
CA ASN A 109 -19.32 -2.00 4.50
C ASN A 109 -20.83 -2.11 4.68
N THR A 110 -21.41 -1.30 5.59
CA THR A 110 -22.86 -1.24 5.72
C THR A 110 -23.50 -0.85 4.38
N PRO A 111 -24.73 -1.30 4.08
CA PRO A 111 -25.45 -0.95 2.84
C PRO A 111 -25.50 0.56 2.62
N THR A 112 -25.70 1.35 3.67
CA THR A 112 -25.74 2.82 3.62
C THR A 112 -24.38 3.39 3.20
N ALA A 113 -23.28 2.92 3.79
CA ALA A 113 -21.93 3.40 3.48
C ALA A 113 -21.50 3.05 2.04
N VAL A 114 -21.82 1.82 1.59
CA VAL A 114 -21.55 1.37 0.21
C VAL A 114 -22.39 2.16 -0.80
N SER A 115 -23.68 2.38 -0.51
CA SER A 115 -24.56 3.19 -1.37
C SER A 115 -24.08 4.64 -1.47
N ALA A 116 -23.72 5.26 -0.35
CA ALA A 116 -23.20 6.62 -0.34
C ALA A 116 -21.89 6.74 -1.16
N TYR A 117 -20.98 5.76 -1.00
CA TYR A 117 -19.76 5.72 -1.81
C TYR A 117 -20.06 5.60 -3.32
N TRP A 118 -20.98 4.69 -3.69
CA TRP A 118 -21.40 4.50 -5.07
C TRP A 118 -22.02 5.76 -5.69
N GLN A 119 -22.92 6.42 -4.97
CA GLN A 119 -23.57 7.64 -5.42
C GLN A 119 -22.60 8.81 -5.61
N ALA A 120 -21.53 8.87 -4.81
CA ALA A 120 -20.50 9.88 -4.94
C ALA A 120 -19.60 9.69 -6.19
N GLN A 121 -19.67 8.53 -6.86
CA GLN A 121 -18.80 8.28 -8.02
C GLN A 121 -19.32 8.99 -9.27
N PRO A 122 -18.43 9.59 -10.09
CA PRO A 122 -18.76 10.07 -11.44
C PRO A 122 -19.26 8.94 -12.34
N ALA A 123 -20.04 9.28 -13.36
CA ALA A 123 -20.61 8.32 -14.31
C ALA A 123 -19.53 7.42 -14.97
N ALA A 124 -18.38 7.98 -15.32
CA ALA A 124 -17.25 7.22 -15.89
C ALA A 124 -16.73 6.13 -14.95
N ILE A 125 -16.63 6.43 -13.65
CA ILE A 125 -16.17 5.46 -12.65
C ILE A 125 -17.23 4.38 -12.42
N ARG A 126 -18.52 4.75 -12.36
CA ARG A 126 -19.60 3.76 -12.26
C ARG A 126 -19.60 2.82 -13.47
N ALA A 127 -19.43 3.35 -14.69
CA ALA A 127 -19.34 2.56 -15.91
C ALA A 127 -18.17 1.57 -15.91
N LEU A 128 -16.99 2.01 -15.43
CA LEU A 128 -15.83 1.12 -15.24
C LEU A 128 -16.12 -0.04 -14.27
N LEU A 129 -16.74 0.25 -13.12
CA LEU A 129 -17.07 -0.77 -12.11
C LEU A 129 -18.17 -1.72 -12.60
N GLU A 130 -19.18 -1.22 -13.30
CA GLU A 130 -20.23 -2.03 -13.92
C GLU A 130 -19.65 -2.96 -14.97
N GLY A 131 -18.82 -2.42 -15.86
CA GLY A 131 -18.12 -3.21 -16.86
C GLY A 131 -17.25 -4.30 -16.24
N TYR A 132 -16.46 -3.95 -15.21
CA TYR A 132 -15.59 -4.91 -14.53
C TYR A 132 -16.39 -6.11 -13.97
N ALA A 133 -17.50 -5.84 -13.26
CA ALA A 133 -18.33 -6.91 -12.71
C ALA A 133 -18.91 -7.81 -13.83
N LEU A 134 -19.34 -7.22 -14.95
CA LEU A 134 -19.83 -7.98 -16.11
C LEU A 134 -18.75 -8.87 -16.73
N GLY A 135 -17.53 -8.33 -16.93
CA GLY A 135 -16.41 -9.08 -17.50
C GLY A 135 -15.96 -10.23 -16.62
N TYR A 136 -15.83 -9.98 -15.30
CA TYR A 136 -15.52 -11.02 -14.33
C TYR A 136 -16.57 -12.14 -14.37
N ASN A 137 -17.85 -11.78 -14.32
CA ASN A 137 -18.97 -12.74 -14.30
C ASN A 137 -19.03 -13.60 -15.57
N ARG A 138 -18.70 -13.02 -16.72
CA ARG A 138 -18.56 -13.76 -17.96
C ARG A 138 -17.43 -14.78 -17.88
N ALA A 139 -16.24 -14.37 -17.47
CA ALA A 139 -15.11 -15.27 -17.33
C ALA A 139 -15.40 -16.39 -16.32
N LEU A 140 -16.07 -16.07 -15.20
CA LEU A 140 -16.53 -17.07 -14.23
C LEU A 140 -17.44 -18.10 -14.89
N ALA A 141 -18.43 -17.70 -15.67
CA ALA A 141 -19.36 -18.61 -16.33
C ALA A 141 -18.63 -19.53 -17.35
N GLU A 142 -17.72 -18.98 -18.16
CA GLU A 142 -16.90 -19.73 -19.11
C GLU A 142 -15.99 -20.73 -18.40
N ARG A 143 -15.30 -20.32 -17.32
CA ARG A 143 -14.43 -21.19 -16.50
C ARG A 143 -15.24 -22.27 -15.76
N THR A 144 -16.43 -21.96 -15.28
CA THR A 144 -17.31 -22.98 -14.68
C THR A 144 -17.69 -24.09 -15.67
N ALA A 145 -17.91 -23.75 -16.93
CA ALA A 145 -18.22 -24.71 -17.98
C ALA A 145 -16.99 -25.53 -18.46
N GLN A 146 -15.78 -24.94 -18.40
CA GLN A 146 -14.54 -25.56 -18.88
C GLN A 146 -13.74 -26.28 -17.79
N GLY A 147 -13.99 -26.00 -16.52
CA GLY A 147 -13.24 -26.43 -15.35
C GLY A 147 -12.66 -25.26 -14.58
N LEU A 148 -12.98 -25.19 -13.28
CA LEU A 148 -12.46 -24.17 -12.36
C LEU A 148 -11.02 -24.51 -11.95
N PRO A 149 -10.19 -23.50 -11.60
CA PRO A 149 -8.86 -23.72 -11.03
C PRO A 149 -8.92 -24.60 -9.77
N GLY A 150 -7.88 -25.42 -9.55
CA GLY A 150 -7.82 -26.36 -8.45
C GLY A 150 -8.06 -25.75 -7.06
N GLU A 151 -7.61 -24.51 -6.86
CA GLU A 151 -7.76 -23.76 -5.60
C GLU A 151 -9.23 -23.46 -5.25
N CYS A 152 -10.10 -23.30 -6.23
CA CYS A 152 -11.51 -22.99 -6.03
C CYS A 152 -12.48 -23.93 -6.77
N GLN A 153 -12.03 -25.10 -7.16
CA GLN A 153 -12.79 -26.06 -7.99
C GLN A 153 -14.14 -26.47 -7.40
N GLN A 154 -14.25 -26.55 -6.09
CA GLN A 154 -15.47 -26.93 -5.37
C GLN A 154 -15.91 -25.85 -4.37
N ALA A 155 -15.53 -24.61 -4.61
CA ALA A 155 -15.76 -23.53 -3.68
C ALA A 155 -17.21 -23.04 -3.72
N GLU A 156 -17.97 -23.33 -2.67
CA GLU A 156 -19.35 -22.82 -2.48
C GLU A 156 -19.41 -21.28 -2.42
N TRP A 157 -18.28 -20.64 -2.11
CA TRP A 157 -18.15 -19.17 -2.02
C TRP A 157 -17.92 -18.49 -3.37
N LEU A 158 -17.67 -19.26 -4.42
CA LEU A 158 -17.46 -18.71 -5.76
C LEU A 158 -18.81 -18.30 -6.38
N ARG A 159 -19.00 -17.00 -6.60
CA ARG A 159 -20.25 -16.43 -7.10
C ARG A 159 -20.01 -15.27 -8.05
N PRO A 160 -20.99 -14.90 -8.87
CA PRO A 160 -20.97 -13.61 -9.57
C PRO A 160 -20.77 -12.45 -8.61
N ILE A 161 -19.99 -11.44 -9.04
CA ILE A 161 -19.75 -10.22 -8.29
C ILE A 161 -20.62 -9.09 -8.80
N THR A 162 -20.79 -8.06 -7.97
CA THR A 162 -21.52 -6.83 -8.26
C THR A 162 -20.59 -5.62 -8.24
N PRO A 163 -20.96 -4.49 -8.84
CA PRO A 163 -20.21 -3.25 -8.69
C PRO A 163 -20.02 -2.82 -7.22
N GLN A 164 -20.95 -3.17 -6.34
CA GLN A 164 -20.88 -2.89 -4.92
C GLN A 164 -19.80 -3.74 -4.23
N ASP A 165 -19.52 -4.97 -4.69
CA ASP A 165 -18.38 -5.76 -4.20
C ASP A 165 -17.05 -5.05 -4.50
N LEU A 166 -16.90 -4.44 -5.69
CA LEU A 166 -15.74 -3.63 -6.05
C LEU A 166 -15.61 -2.36 -5.22
N VAL A 167 -16.74 -1.73 -4.87
CA VAL A 167 -16.76 -0.61 -3.90
C VAL A 167 -16.25 -1.07 -2.54
N LYS A 168 -16.65 -2.24 -2.06
CA LYS A 168 -16.19 -2.80 -0.78
C LYS A 168 -14.69 -3.07 -0.78
N LEU A 169 -14.15 -3.63 -1.88
CA LEU A 169 -12.71 -3.79 -2.07
C LEU A 169 -11.97 -2.44 -2.04
N THR A 170 -12.51 -1.43 -2.71
CA THR A 170 -11.95 -0.08 -2.66
C THR A 170 -11.97 0.50 -1.25
N ARG A 171 -13.07 0.33 -0.50
CA ARG A 171 -13.18 0.79 0.88
C ARG A 171 -12.21 0.07 1.83
N ARG A 172 -11.93 -1.21 1.62
CA ARG A 172 -10.88 -1.92 2.32
C ARG A 172 -9.53 -1.24 2.10
N LEU A 173 -9.16 -0.97 0.83
CA LEU A 173 -7.90 -0.30 0.50
C LEU A 173 -7.75 1.05 1.21
N LEU A 174 -8.82 1.85 1.28
CA LEU A 174 -8.80 3.16 1.92
C LEU A 174 -8.36 3.10 3.39
N VAL A 175 -8.86 2.13 4.14
CA VAL A 175 -8.65 2.04 5.60
C VAL A 175 -7.38 1.28 6.01
N GLU A 176 -6.59 0.79 5.05
CA GLU A 176 -5.33 0.07 5.32
C GLU A 176 -4.30 0.91 6.10
N GLY A 177 -4.28 2.21 5.89
CA GLY A 177 -3.45 3.17 6.64
C GLY A 177 -4.07 3.64 7.96
N GLY A 178 -5.24 3.14 8.35
CA GLY A 178 -6.01 3.63 9.49
C GLY A 178 -6.82 2.54 10.19
N ALA A 179 -8.16 2.59 10.09
CA ALA A 179 -9.09 1.71 10.81
C ALA A 179 -8.84 0.21 10.55
N GLY A 180 -8.30 -0.18 9.40
CA GLY A 180 -7.94 -1.55 9.08
C GLY A 180 -6.89 -2.14 10.03
N GLN A 181 -6.00 -1.30 10.58
CA GLN A 181 -5.00 -1.71 11.58
C GLN A 181 -5.61 -1.96 12.97
N PHE A 182 -6.83 -1.52 13.20
CA PHE A 182 -7.56 -1.61 14.47
C PHE A 182 -8.76 -2.56 14.40
N ALA A 183 -8.82 -3.43 13.41
CA ALA A 183 -9.98 -4.30 13.20
C ALA A 183 -10.29 -5.16 14.45
N GLU A 184 -9.24 -5.74 15.08
CA GLU A 184 -9.35 -6.52 16.31
C GLU A 184 -9.81 -5.64 17.49
N ALA A 185 -9.25 -4.45 17.59
CA ALA A 185 -9.56 -3.50 18.66
C ALA A 185 -10.99 -2.93 18.54
N ILE A 186 -11.51 -2.79 17.30
CA ILE A 186 -12.90 -2.38 17.03
C ILE A 186 -13.86 -3.53 17.35
N ALA A 187 -13.59 -4.73 16.80
CA ALA A 187 -14.46 -5.90 16.97
C ALA A 187 -14.50 -6.41 18.41
N GLY A 188 -13.44 -6.18 19.19
CA GLY A 188 -13.28 -6.62 20.58
C GLY A 188 -13.68 -5.59 21.64
N ALA A 189 -14.04 -4.35 21.25
CA ALA A 189 -14.37 -3.30 22.20
C ALA A 189 -15.70 -3.57 22.92
N VAL A 190 -15.64 -3.79 24.25
CA VAL A 190 -16.80 -4.07 25.09
C VAL A 190 -16.76 -3.17 26.35
N PRO A 191 -17.91 -2.60 26.77
CA PRO A 191 -17.95 -1.80 27.99
C PRO A 191 -17.64 -2.66 29.22
N PRO A 192 -16.95 -2.10 30.23
CA PRO A 192 -16.68 -2.82 31.47
C PRO A 192 -17.98 -3.17 32.17
N VAL A 193 -18.12 -4.44 32.55
CA VAL A 193 -19.26 -4.91 33.36
C VAL A 193 -18.99 -4.53 34.80
N ALA A 194 -19.92 -3.84 35.45
CA ALA A 194 -19.85 -3.59 36.88
C ALA A 194 -19.82 -4.97 37.59
N SER A 195 -18.64 -5.36 38.11
CA SER A 195 -18.42 -6.56 38.93
C SER A 195 -18.30 -7.95 38.26
N ALA A 196 -17.91 -8.09 37.02
CA ALA A 196 -17.39 -9.36 36.55
C ALA A 196 -15.92 -9.21 36.14
N HIS A 197 -15.01 -9.83 36.89
CA HIS A 197 -13.74 -10.28 36.35
C HIS A 197 -14.06 -11.37 35.31
N LEU A 198 -14.45 -10.96 34.12
CA LEU A 198 -14.33 -11.87 32.98
C LEU A 198 -12.83 -12.12 32.82
N PRO A 199 -12.38 -13.38 32.69
CA PRO A 199 -11.03 -13.62 32.25
C PRO A 199 -10.87 -12.80 30.99
N ALA A 200 -9.87 -11.92 30.96
CA ALA A 200 -9.42 -11.31 29.74
C ALA A 200 -9.28 -12.48 28.78
N ALA A 201 -10.05 -12.47 27.68
CA ALA A 201 -9.74 -13.38 26.59
C ALA A 201 -8.25 -13.21 26.40
N ASP A 202 -7.50 -14.33 26.43
CA ASP A 202 -6.03 -14.36 26.44
C ASP A 202 -5.46 -13.71 25.17
N PHE A 203 -5.72 -12.41 25.01
CA PHE A 203 -5.18 -11.54 24.00
C PHE A 203 -3.93 -10.89 24.59
N SER A 204 -2.84 -11.64 24.59
CA SER A 204 -1.57 -11.04 25.01
C SER A 204 -1.14 -10.04 23.95
N VAL A 205 -0.70 -8.85 24.36
CA VAL A 205 -0.10 -7.82 23.49
C VAL A 205 1.13 -8.39 22.75
N ALA A 206 1.77 -9.44 23.28
CA ALA A 206 2.79 -10.22 22.61
C ALA A 206 2.20 -11.05 21.45
N GLN A 207 0.98 -11.58 21.58
CA GLN A 207 0.26 -12.25 20.49
C GLN A 207 -0.27 -11.25 19.45
N ALA A 208 -0.70 -10.05 19.85
CA ALA A 208 -1.01 -8.98 18.90
C ALA A 208 0.24 -8.46 18.17
N ARG A 209 1.43 -8.49 18.78
CA ARG A 209 2.71 -8.24 18.09
C ARG A 209 3.18 -9.45 17.26
N GLN A 210 2.84 -10.68 17.63
CA GLN A 210 3.11 -11.89 16.84
C GLN A 210 2.02 -12.15 15.79
N ALA A 211 0.75 -11.80 16.05
CA ALA A 211 -0.33 -11.86 15.08
C ALA A 211 -0.26 -10.70 14.06
N ASN A 212 0.35 -9.57 14.38
CA ASN A 212 0.88 -8.63 13.41
C ASN A 212 2.19 -9.15 12.77
N PHE A 213 2.14 -10.33 12.19
CA PHE A 213 2.85 -10.61 10.98
C PHE A 213 2.22 -9.75 9.88
N ALA A 214 2.21 -8.44 10.13
CA ALA A 214 1.76 -7.50 9.15
C ALA A 214 2.66 -7.73 7.94
N LEU A 215 2.04 -8.15 6.84
CA LEU A 215 2.74 -8.24 5.57
C LEU A 215 3.42 -6.90 5.36
N GLU A 216 4.76 -6.87 5.40
CA GLU A 216 5.50 -5.62 5.29
C GLU A 216 5.07 -4.92 4.02
N ARG A 217 4.69 -3.67 4.14
CA ARG A 217 4.38 -2.77 3.05
C ARG A 217 5.37 -1.63 3.06
N GLY A 218 6.02 -1.46 1.96
CA GLY A 218 6.99 -0.40 1.78
C GLY A 218 7.20 -0.13 0.30
N SER A 219 8.20 0.65 -0.03
CA SER A 219 8.56 0.90 -1.41
C SER A 219 9.89 1.63 -1.48
N ASN A 220 10.53 1.56 -2.64
CA ASN A 220 11.54 2.53 -3.05
C ASN A 220 11.05 3.24 -4.31
N ALA A 221 11.37 4.52 -4.43
CA ALA A 221 11.15 5.28 -5.64
C ALA A 221 12.28 6.30 -5.85
N VAL A 222 12.72 6.41 -7.09
CA VAL A 222 13.71 7.41 -7.52
C VAL A 222 13.23 8.01 -8.83
N ALA A 223 13.01 9.33 -8.86
CA ALA A 223 12.78 10.07 -10.08
C ALA A 223 14.00 10.96 -10.35
N VAL A 224 14.63 10.81 -11.52
CA VAL A 224 15.84 11.55 -11.94
C VAL A 224 15.49 12.48 -13.07
N GLY A 225 15.81 13.76 -12.89
CA GLY A 225 15.54 14.82 -13.86
C GLY A 225 16.68 15.04 -14.85
N HIS A 226 16.45 15.97 -15.78
CA HIS A 226 17.34 16.27 -16.91
C HIS A 226 18.77 16.67 -16.49
N GLU A 227 18.92 17.26 -15.28
CA GLU A 227 20.23 17.68 -14.77
C GLU A 227 21.13 16.48 -14.43
N ARG A 228 20.54 15.33 -14.05
CA ARG A 228 21.27 14.16 -13.59
C ARG A 228 21.07 12.91 -14.47
N SER A 229 20.07 12.85 -15.33
CA SER A 229 19.88 11.72 -16.22
C SER A 229 20.90 11.69 -17.36
N ALA A 230 21.30 10.49 -17.80
CA ALA A 230 22.31 10.28 -18.84
C ALA A 230 21.85 10.78 -20.21
N ASN A 231 20.56 10.69 -20.51
CA ASN A 231 19.98 11.14 -21.77
C ASN A 231 19.33 12.53 -21.72
N GLY A 232 19.44 13.26 -20.59
CA GLY A 232 18.85 14.58 -20.39
C GLY A 232 17.32 14.59 -20.32
N ARG A 233 16.69 13.42 -20.12
CA ARG A 233 15.24 13.23 -20.00
C ARG A 233 14.88 12.59 -18.67
N GLY A 234 13.59 12.44 -18.40
CA GLY A 234 13.15 11.82 -17.17
C GLY A 234 13.48 10.33 -17.05
N LEU A 235 13.87 9.91 -15.84
CA LEU A 235 13.99 8.50 -15.46
C LEU A 235 13.19 8.26 -14.19
N LEU A 236 12.48 7.13 -14.10
CA LEU A 236 11.75 6.72 -12.90
C LEU A 236 12.05 5.26 -12.56
N LEU A 237 12.48 5.02 -11.33
CA LEU A 237 12.42 3.70 -10.70
C LEU A 237 11.17 3.62 -9.83
N ALA A 238 10.33 2.63 -10.07
CA ALA A 238 9.27 2.18 -9.18
C ALA A 238 9.60 0.81 -8.63
N ASN A 239 9.65 0.67 -7.30
CA ASN A 239 9.94 -0.57 -6.61
C ASN A 239 9.05 -0.68 -5.36
N PRO A 240 7.71 -0.91 -5.52
CA PRO A 240 6.84 -1.18 -4.40
C PRO A 240 7.19 -2.53 -3.75
N HIS A 241 7.15 -2.55 -2.43
CA HIS A 241 7.26 -3.76 -1.60
C HIS A 241 5.89 -4.08 -1.04
N PHE A 242 5.22 -5.01 -1.69
CA PHE A 242 3.83 -5.36 -1.41
C PHE A 242 3.66 -6.88 -1.26
N PRO A 243 2.56 -7.32 -0.64
CA PRO A 243 2.26 -8.74 -0.50
C PRO A 243 2.24 -9.47 -1.84
N TRP A 244 2.79 -10.68 -1.84
CA TRP A 244 2.76 -11.60 -2.98
C TRP A 244 1.47 -12.43 -3.02
N VAL A 245 0.64 -12.27 -1.98
CA VAL A 245 -0.62 -13.00 -1.77
C VAL A 245 -1.75 -12.03 -1.44
N GLY A 246 -3.00 -12.45 -1.68
CA GLY A 246 -4.19 -11.73 -1.27
C GLY A 246 -4.45 -10.42 -2.00
N GLY A 247 -5.27 -9.57 -1.39
CA GLY A 247 -5.87 -8.38 -2.02
C GLY A 247 -4.93 -7.20 -2.28
N MET A 248 -3.63 -7.36 -2.04
CA MET A 248 -2.62 -6.34 -2.33
C MET A 248 -1.62 -6.79 -3.42
N ARG A 249 -1.88 -7.90 -4.09
CA ARG A 249 -1.06 -8.43 -5.18
C ARG A 249 -1.32 -7.66 -6.48
N PHE A 250 -0.32 -6.92 -6.97
CA PHE A 250 -0.43 -6.16 -8.22
C PHE A 250 -0.71 -7.05 -9.44
N TYR A 251 -1.40 -6.48 -10.41
CA TYR A 251 -1.67 -7.05 -11.72
C TYR A 251 -1.26 -6.05 -12.81
N GLN A 252 -0.40 -6.48 -13.74
CA GLN A 252 0.11 -5.63 -14.80
C GLN A 252 -0.86 -5.60 -15.98
N MET A 253 -1.13 -4.40 -16.54
CA MET A 253 -2.01 -4.23 -17.70
C MET A 253 -1.82 -2.89 -18.39
N GLN A 254 -2.23 -2.79 -19.66
CA GLN A 254 -2.42 -1.52 -20.36
C GLN A 254 -3.91 -1.26 -20.60
N LEU A 255 -4.31 -0.01 -20.46
CA LEU A 255 -5.68 0.46 -20.60
C LEU A 255 -5.74 1.54 -21.68
N SER A 256 -6.56 1.32 -22.73
CA SER A 256 -6.68 2.26 -23.85
C SER A 256 -8.13 2.53 -24.23
N ILE A 257 -8.49 3.82 -24.24
CA ILE A 257 -9.68 4.35 -24.92
C ILE A 257 -9.18 5.35 -25.94
N PRO A 258 -9.28 5.07 -27.25
CA PRO A 258 -8.70 5.91 -28.30
C PRO A 258 -9.08 7.39 -28.14
N GLY A 259 -8.09 8.26 -28.15
CA GLY A 259 -8.26 9.70 -27.99
C GLY A 259 -8.59 10.18 -26.56
N LYS A 260 -8.64 9.28 -25.56
CA LYS A 260 -9.01 9.63 -24.18
C LYS A 260 -8.07 9.07 -23.11
N LEU A 261 -7.62 7.84 -23.27
CA LEU A 261 -6.79 7.14 -22.29
C LEU A 261 -5.83 6.21 -23.00
N ASP A 262 -4.56 6.24 -22.63
CA ASP A 262 -3.55 5.27 -23.02
C ASP A 262 -2.48 5.19 -21.94
N VAL A 263 -2.58 4.21 -21.07
CA VAL A 263 -1.79 4.11 -19.84
C VAL A 263 -1.42 2.65 -19.56
N MET A 264 -0.17 2.42 -19.17
CA MET A 264 0.36 1.10 -18.83
C MET A 264 0.94 1.11 -17.41
N GLY A 265 0.84 -0.02 -16.71
CA GLY A 265 1.41 -0.18 -15.38
C GLY A 265 0.76 -1.32 -14.63
N ALA A 266 0.59 -1.13 -13.31
CA ALA A 266 0.00 -2.14 -12.45
C ALA A 266 -1.12 -1.56 -11.57
N ALA A 267 -2.08 -2.42 -11.25
CA ALA A 267 -3.21 -2.12 -10.36
C ALA A 267 -3.37 -3.18 -9.29
N LEU A 268 -3.96 -2.78 -8.15
CA LEU A 268 -4.37 -3.70 -7.11
C LEU A 268 -5.68 -4.42 -7.48
N PRO A 269 -5.96 -5.61 -6.92
CA PRO A 269 -7.14 -6.41 -7.25
C PRO A 269 -8.45 -5.65 -7.12
N GLY A 270 -9.32 -5.80 -8.11
CA GLY A 270 -10.64 -5.15 -8.13
C GLY A 270 -10.63 -3.66 -8.51
N LEU A 271 -9.46 -3.06 -8.76
CA LEU A 271 -9.36 -1.67 -9.23
C LEU A 271 -9.25 -1.62 -10.76
N PRO A 272 -10.19 -0.94 -11.45
CA PRO A 272 -10.17 -0.83 -12.90
C PRO A 272 -9.30 0.33 -13.42
N LEU A 273 -8.15 0.59 -12.78
CA LEU A 273 -7.32 1.78 -13.00
C LEU A 273 -5.86 1.46 -12.70
N ILE A 274 -4.93 2.14 -13.35
CA ILE A 274 -3.50 2.01 -13.08
C ILE A 274 -3.13 2.83 -11.85
N ASN A 275 -2.60 2.15 -10.83
CA ASN A 275 -2.08 2.79 -9.62
C ASN A 275 -0.66 3.32 -9.80
N ILE A 276 0.23 2.49 -10.33
CA ILE A 276 1.64 2.79 -10.62
C ILE A 276 1.86 2.53 -12.10
N GLY A 277 2.40 3.50 -12.83
CA GLY A 277 2.56 3.31 -14.26
C GLY A 277 3.11 4.50 -15.02
N PHE A 278 2.85 4.51 -16.32
CA PHE A 278 3.34 5.51 -17.26
C PHE A 278 2.39 5.64 -18.45
N ASN A 279 2.52 6.75 -19.13
CA ASN A 279 1.92 7.00 -20.43
C ASN A 279 2.98 7.63 -21.37
N ARG A 280 2.58 8.15 -22.49
CA ARG A 280 3.50 8.77 -23.47
C ARG A 280 4.24 9.98 -22.90
N HIS A 281 3.70 10.66 -21.87
CA HIS A 281 4.14 11.97 -21.41
C HIS A 281 4.88 11.93 -20.07
N LEU A 282 4.48 11.03 -19.19
CA LEU A 282 4.98 10.95 -17.82
C LEU A 282 4.91 9.54 -17.25
N ALA A 283 5.68 9.33 -16.18
CA ALA A 283 5.63 8.13 -15.36
C ALA A 283 5.46 8.52 -13.89
N TRP A 284 4.75 7.68 -13.12
CA TRP A 284 4.57 7.89 -11.69
C TRP A 284 4.61 6.59 -10.92
N THR A 285 4.90 6.74 -9.64
CA THR A 285 4.85 5.65 -8.66
C THR A 285 4.37 6.17 -7.32
N HIS A 286 4.02 5.26 -6.45
CA HIS A 286 3.67 5.53 -5.07
C HIS A 286 4.65 4.86 -4.11
N THR A 287 4.87 5.50 -2.96
CA THR A 287 5.53 4.88 -1.81
C THR A 287 4.62 5.03 -0.59
N VAL A 288 4.55 4.02 0.26
CA VAL A 288 3.82 4.17 1.54
C VAL A 288 4.41 5.36 2.29
N ASP A 289 3.55 6.29 2.71
CA ASP A 289 3.98 7.48 3.41
C ASP A 289 4.16 7.23 4.93
N SER A 290 4.74 8.19 5.62
CA SER A 290 4.90 8.18 7.07
C SER A 290 3.86 9.05 7.80
N SER A 291 2.93 9.63 7.05
CA SER A 291 1.85 10.44 7.61
C SER A 291 0.90 9.59 8.45
N ARG A 292 0.24 10.20 9.42
CA ARG A 292 -0.80 9.53 10.20
C ARG A 292 -2.17 9.88 9.62
N HIS A 293 -2.91 8.86 9.20
CA HIS A 293 -4.22 9.02 8.55
C HIS A 293 -5.39 8.97 9.52
N PHE A 294 -5.08 8.77 10.80
CA PHE A 294 -6.04 8.68 11.89
C PHE A 294 -5.51 9.32 13.17
N THR A 295 -6.40 9.57 14.11
CA THR A 295 -6.08 9.89 15.50
C THR A 295 -6.95 9.05 16.42
N LEU A 296 -6.45 8.76 17.61
CA LEU A 296 -7.27 8.31 18.71
C LEU A 296 -7.77 9.52 19.52
N HIS A 297 -8.92 9.36 20.17
CA HIS A 297 -9.47 10.33 21.10
C HIS A 297 -9.71 9.64 22.44
N ARG A 298 -9.04 10.14 23.47
CA ARG A 298 -9.22 9.66 24.85
C ARG A 298 -10.49 10.27 25.40
N LEU A 299 -11.52 9.45 25.60
CA LEU A 299 -12.81 9.88 26.14
C LEU A 299 -12.76 9.83 27.67
N GLN A 300 -13.21 10.87 28.32
CA GLN A 300 -13.55 10.85 29.75
C GLN A 300 -14.98 10.33 29.89
N LEU A 301 -15.17 9.24 30.63
CA LEU A 301 -16.49 8.63 30.77
C LEU A 301 -17.32 9.28 31.88
N ASP A 302 -18.65 9.17 31.71
CA ASP A 302 -19.59 9.56 32.79
C ASP A 302 -19.42 8.57 33.96
N PRO A 303 -19.15 9.04 35.18
CA PRO A 303 -18.97 8.17 36.35
C PRO A 303 -20.16 7.25 36.67
N LYS A 304 -21.35 7.56 36.14
CA LYS A 304 -22.58 6.80 36.35
C LYS A 304 -22.87 5.77 35.26
N ASP A 305 -22.26 5.91 34.09
CA ASP A 305 -22.53 5.04 32.95
C ASP A 305 -21.32 4.99 31.98
N SER A 306 -20.62 3.89 31.98
CA SER A 306 -19.43 3.67 31.10
C SER A 306 -19.74 3.64 29.60
N THR A 307 -21.01 3.68 29.20
CA THR A 307 -21.46 3.82 27.81
C THR A 307 -21.81 5.26 27.43
N ARG A 308 -21.44 6.20 28.30
CA ARG A 308 -21.57 7.65 28.08
C ARG A 308 -20.22 8.33 28.32
N TYR A 309 -19.95 9.38 27.59
CA TYR A 309 -18.71 10.17 27.75
C TYR A 309 -19.03 11.64 27.92
N LEU A 310 -18.11 12.38 28.51
CA LEU A 310 -18.21 13.82 28.71
C LEU A 310 -17.62 14.54 27.49
N LEU A 311 -18.39 15.39 26.87
CA LEU A 311 -17.93 16.31 25.82
C LEU A 311 -18.28 17.74 26.26
N ASP A 312 -17.26 18.58 26.46
CA ASP A 312 -17.41 19.93 27.03
C ASP A 312 -18.23 19.94 28.33
N GLY A 313 -17.99 18.96 29.21
CA GLY A 313 -18.68 18.77 30.47
C GLY A 313 -20.10 18.17 30.39
N LYS A 314 -20.58 17.90 29.16
CA LYS A 314 -21.92 17.34 28.91
C LYS A 314 -21.88 15.84 28.70
N SER A 315 -22.66 15.07 29.48
CA SER A 315 -22.81 13.63 29.31
C SER A 315 -23.50 13.30 27.99
N THR A 316 -22.77 12.61 27.10
CA THR A 316 -23.20 12.27 25.73
C THR A 316 -23.24 10.74 25.58
N PRO A 317 -24.33 10.14 25.09
CA PRO A 317 -24.41 8.71 24.89
C PRO A 317 -23.51 8.27 23.73
N MET A 318 -22.88 7.11 23.84
CA MET A 318 -22.23 6.44 22.74
C MET A 318 -23.30 5.91 21.77
N THR A 319 -22.98 5.89 20.49
CA THR A 319 -23.77 5.16 19.47
C THR A 319 -23.57 3.66 19.68
N ARG A 320 -24.58 2.87 19.33
CA ARG A 320 -24.54 1.39 19.34
C ARG A 320 -24.96 0.87 17.99
N GLU A 321 -24.17 -0.01 17.44
CA GLU A 321 -24.44 -0.66 16.16
C GLU A 321 -24.38 -2.18 16.34
N ARG A 322 -25.40 -2.91 15.90
CA ARG A 322 -25.43 -4.36 15.92
C ARG A 322 -24.90 -4.89 14.61
N VAL A 323 -23.81 -5.64 14.69
CA VAL A 323 -23.20 -6.34 13.58
C VAL A 323 -23.47 -7.83 13.74
N SER A 324 -24.11 -8.45 12.74
CA SER A 324 -24.43 -9.88 12.73
C SER A 324 -23.73 -10.56 11.57
N VAL A 325 -23.01 -11.63 11.84
CA VAL A 325 -22.27 -12.43 10.85
C VAL A 325 -22.71 -13.89 10.92
N SER A 326 -22.75 -14.54 9.76
CA SER A 326 -23.03 -15.97 9.67
C SER A 326 -21.76 -16.77 9.88
N VAL A 327 -21.77 -17.76 10.75
CA VAL A 327 -20.62 -18.61 11.06
C VAL A 327 -20.96 -20.08 10.86
N LYS A 328 -20.00 -20.86 10.36
CA LYS A 328 -20.10 -22.31 10.29
C LYS A 328 -19.73 -22.89 11.66
N GLY A 329 -20.68 -23.49 12.34
CA GLY A 329 -20.47 -24.18 13.61
C GLY A 329 -19.66 -25.48 13.44
N GLU A 330 -19.23 -26.05 14.56
CA GLU A 330 -18.48 -27.33 14.58
C GLU A 330 -19.30 -28.51 14.00
N ASP A 331 -20.63 -28.44 14.10
CA ASP A 331 -21.56 -29.39 13.50
C ASP A 331 -21.82 -29.17 12.01
N GLY A 332 -21.12 -28.20 11.39
CA GLY A 332 -21.26 -27.78 9.99
C GLY A 332 -22.50 -26.95 9.70
N LYS A 333 -23.35 -26.66 10.70
CA LYS A 333 -24.55 -25.82 10.50
C LYS A 333 -24.23 -24.34 10.60
N GLN A 334 -25.00 -23.55 9.88
CA GLN A 334 -24.90 -22.08 9.94
C GLN A 334 -25.52 -21.55 11.24
N GLN A 335 -24.80 -20.68 11.91
CA GLN A 335 -25.23 -19.96 13.10
C GLN A 335 -25.04 -18.46 12.89
N VAL A 336 -25.70 -17.62 13.66
CA VAL A 336 -25.54 -16.17 13.63
C VAL A 336 -24.86 -15.70 14.91
N VAL A 337 -23.73 -15.04 14.77
CA VAL A 337 -23.04 -14.35 15.86
C VAL A 337 -23.29 -12.85 15.73
N THR A 338 -23.78 -12.24 16.81
CA THR A 338 -24.03 -10.81 16.88
C THR A 338 -23.04 -10.14 17.83
N ARG A 339 -22.50 -8.98 17.43
CA ARG A 339 -21.67 -8.10 18.24
C ARG A 339 -22.31 -6.72 18.33
N GLU A 340 -22.24 -6.08 19.48
CA GLU A 340 -22.55 -4.66 19.65
C GLU A 340 -21.25 -3.88 19.54
N LEU A 341 -21.16 -2.99 18.57
CA LEU A 341 -20.05 -2.05 18.41
C LEU A 341 -20.49 -0.68 18.91
N TYR A 342 -19.59 -0.01 19.58
CA TYR A 342 -19.84 1.30 20.17
C TYR A 342 -19.06 2.37 19.41
N GLY A 343 -19.60 3.59 19.41
CA GLY A 343 -18.98 4.73 18.77
C GLY A 343 -19.20 6.03 19.52
N SER A 344 -18.34 6.99 19.25
CA SER A 344 -18.47 8.38 19.70
C SER A 344 -18.66 9.30 18.47
N VAL A 345 -18.72 10.63 18.69
CA VAL A 345 -18.70 11.62 17.61
C VAL A 345 -17.41 11.57 16.78
N PHE A 346 -16.36 10.93 17.28
CA PHE A 346 -15.09 10.79 16.58
C PHE A 346 -15.02 9.53 15.70
N GLY A 347 -15.76 8.48 16.05
CA GLY A 347 -15.78 7.20 15.31
C GLY A 347 -15.94 6.01 16.25
N PRO A 348 -15.60 4.78 15.81
CA PRO A 348 -15.73 3.56 16.59
C PRO A 348 -14.86 3.58 17.86
N LEU A 349 -15.35 2.93 18.92
CA LEU A 349 -14.54 2.63 20.11
C LEU A 349 -13.52 1.55 19.74
N VAL A 350 -12.34 1.66 20.34
CA VAL A 350 -11.25 0.68 20.21
C VAL A 350 -10.82 0.25 21.61
N GLN A 351 -10.58 -1.04 21.78
CA GLN A 351 -10.04 -1.60 23.01
C GLN A 351 -8.86 -2.51 22.71
N TRP A 352 -7.73 -2.20 23.33
CA TRP A 352 -6.52 -2.99 23.25
C TRP A 352 -6.03 -3.27 24.65
N PRO A 353 -6.25 -4.48 25.18
CA PRO A 353 -5.94 -4.79 26.58
C PRO A 353 -4.51 -4.41 26.97
N GLY A 354 -4.37 -3.69 28.10
CA GLY A 354 -3.09 -3.21 28.60
C GLY A 354 -2.51 -1.98 27.90
N ARG A 355 -3.19 -1.44 26.86
CA ARG A 355 -2.77 -0.23 26.14
C ARG A 355 -3.90 0.77 25.94
N LEU A 356 -5.03 0.32 25.44
CA LEU A 356 -6.23 1.13 25.15
C LEU A 356 -7.41 0.49 25.86
N ASP A 357 -7.35 0.46 27.19
CA ASP A 357 -8.37 -0.19 27.99
C ASP A 357 -9.65 0.66 28.06
N TRP A 358 -10.80 0.00 27.92
CA TRP A 358 -12.07 0.59 28.25
C TRP A 358 -12.38 0.32 29.73
N THR A 359 -12.22 1.33 30.57
CA THR A 359 -12.40 1.28 32.02
C THR A 359 -13.73 1.94 32.44
N GLY A 360 -14.00 2.06 33.76
CA GLY A 360 -15.11 2.87 34.27
C GLY A 360 -14.91 4.39 34.11
N GLN A 361 -13.71 4.84 33.71
CA GLN A 361 -13.36 6.27 33.65
C GLN A 361 -12.90 6.71 32.23
N VAL A 362 -12.33 5.83 31.45
CA VAL A 362 -11.69 6.14 30.18
C VAL A 362 -12.03 5.10 29.13
N ALA A 363 -12.23 5.56 27.90
CA ALA A 363 -12.28 4.75 26.69
C ALA A 363 -11.56 5.47 25.55
N PHE A 364 -11.32 4.78 24.44
CA PHE A 364 -10.67 5.37 23.27
C PHE A 364 -11.54 5.21 22.04
N SER A 365 -11.61 6.27 21.22
CA SER A 365 -12.32 6.28 19.95
C SER A 365 -11.35 6.56 18.82
N LEU A 366 -11.46 5.83 17.72
CA LEU A 366 -10.65 6.00 16.52
C LEU A 366 -11.36 6.92 15.53
N ARG A 367 -10.63 7.90 15.00
CA ARG A 367 -11.08 8.72 13.88
C ARG A 367 -10.14 8.56 12.70
N ASP A 368 -10.64 8.05 11.59
CA ASP A 368 -9.88 7.78 10.36
C ASP A 368 -10.36 8.71 9.23
N ALA A 369 -9.41 9.45 8.64
CA ALA A 369 -9.69 10.43 7.58
C ALA A 369 -10.14 9.76 6.26
N ASN A 370 -9.72 8.53 6.03
CA ASN A 370 -10.06 7.79 4.82
C ASN A 370 -11.45 7.15 4.84
N LEU A 371 -12.11 7.04 5.99
CA LEU A 371 -13.52 6.58 6.05
C LEU A 371 -14.46 7.49 5.24
N GLY A 372 -14.16 8.79 5.16
CA GLY A 372 -14.90 9.77 4.35
C GLY A 372 -14.35 9.99 2.93
N ASN A 373 -13.30 9.28 2.53
CA ASN A 373 -12.68 9.46 1.22
C ASN A 373 -13.41 8.68 0.13
N THR A 374 -14.24 9.33 -0.65
CA THR A 374 -14.95 8.74 -1.80
C THR A 374 -14.25 9.01 -3.14
N ARG A 375 -13.07 9.63 -3.15
CA ARG A 375 -12.44 10.24 -4.33
C ARG A 375 -11.31 9.42 -4.93
N VAL A 376 -10.88 8.33 -4.29
CA VAL A 376 -9.67 7.58 -4.67
C VAL A 376 -9.73 7.03 -6.11
N LEU A 377 -10.87 6.49 -6.55
CA LEU A 377 -11.02 5.99 -7.93
C LEU A 377 -10.97 7.13 -8.95
N GLN A 378 -11.65 8.23 -8.66
CA GLN A 378 -11.58 9.42 -9.49
C GLN A 378 -10.16 10.01 -9.52
N GLN A 379 -9.44 9.92 -8.41
CA GLN A 379 -8.05 10.39 -8.30
C GLN A 379 -7.14 9.62 -9.27
N TRP A 380 -7.11 8.29 -9.22
CA TRP A 380 -6.29 7.51 -10.13
C TRP A 380 -6.76 7.63 -11.59
N TYR A 381 -8.07 7.68 -11.83
CA TYR A 381 -8.59 7.93 -13.18
C TYR A 381 -8.09 9.26 -13.76
N SER A 382 -8.09 10.32 -12.96
CA SER A 382 -7.55 11.62 -13.38
C SER A 382 -6.03 11.59 -13.57
N MET A 383 -5.28 10.85 -12.75
CA MET A 383 -3.84 10.66 -12.93
C MET A 383 -3.52 9.86 -14.20
N ASN A 384 -4.31 8.82 -14.50
CA ASN A 384 -4.16 8.01 -15.71
C ASN A 384 -4.36 8.83 -17.00
N GLN A 385 -5.14 9.90 -16.94
CA GLN A 385 -5.40 10.80 -18.06
C GLN A 385 -4.43 11.99 -18.12
N ALA A 386 -3.57 12.19 -17.11
CA ALA A 386 -2.66 13.32 -17.07
C ALA A 386 -1.64 13.27 -18.21
N ASP A 387 -1.48 14.38 -18.93
CA ASP A 387 -0.53 14.56 -20.03
C ASP A 387 0.71 15.40 -19.64
N SER A 388 0.77 15.84 -18.41
CA SER A 388 1.85 16.64 -17.86
C SER A 388 1.95 16.52 -16.34
N LEU A 389 3.14 16.79 -15.76
CA LEU A 389 3.31 16.81 -14.30
C LEU A 389 2.41 17.87 -13.65
N GLN A 390 2.18 19.00 -14.33
CA GLN A 390 1.27 20.02 -13.84
C GLN A 390 -0.16 19.51 -13.73
N ALA A 391 -0.66 18.82 -14.76
CA ALA A 391 -2.01 18.22 -14.74
C ALA A 391 -2.14 17.16 -13.63
N LEU A 392 -1.10 16.31 -13.46
CA LEU A 392 -1.05 15.32 -12.39
C LEU A 392 -1.09 15.99 -11.01
N GLN A 393 -0.25 17.00 -10.76
CA GLN A 393 -0.19 17.75 -9.52
C GLN A 393 -1.51 18.45 -9.21
N GLN A 394 -2.10 19.15 -10.18
CA GLN A 394 -3.40 19.80 -10.04
C GLN A 394 -4.52 18.81 -9.73
N SER A 395 -4.47 17.63 -10.34
CA SER A 395 -5.40 16.55 -10.05
C SER A 395 -5.32 16.11 -8.59
N VAL A 396 -4.11 15.86 -8.07
CA VAL A 396 -3.88 15.46 -6.67
C VAL A 396 -4.33 16.56 -5.71
N GLN A 397 -3.98 17.81 -5.99
CA GLN A 397 -4.34 18.96 -5.16
C GLN A 397 -5.84 19.22 -5.10
N ARG A 398 -6.53 19.05 -6.20
CA ARG A 398 -7.98 19.29 -6.30
C ARG A 398 -8.79 18.17 -5.67
N LEU A 399 -8.44 16.91 -5.96
CA LEU A 399 -9.22 15.75 -5.53
C LEU A 399 -8.85 15.29 -4.13
N GLN A 400 -7.59 15.40 -3.73
CA GLN A 400 -7.08 14.89 -2.45
C GLN A 400 -7.62 13.48 -2.13
N GLY A 401 -7.55 12.59 -3.14
CA GLY A 401 -8.10 11.23 -3.05
C GLY A 401 -7.05 10.18 -2.71
N ILE A 402 -5.74 10.49 -2.75
CA ILE A 402 -4.65 9.55 -2.43
C ILE A 402 -4.74 9.17 -0.94
N PRO A 403 -4.89 7.88 -0.60
CA PRO A 403 -5.24 7.51 0.77
C PRO A 403 -4.09 7.57 1.78
N TRP A 404 -2.95 6.92 1.50
CA TRP A 404 -1.85 6.71 2.46
C TRP A 404 -0.49 6.49 1.77
N VAL A 405 -0.30 7.11 0.62
CA VAL A 405 0.95 6.99 -0.14
C VAL A 405 1.43 8.35 -0.65
N ASN A 406 2.74 8.50 -0.81
CA ASN A 406 3.34 9.58 -1.58
C ASN A 406 3.18 9.31 -3.08
N THR A 407 3.32 10.37 -3.88
CA THR A 407 3.44 10.27 -5.33
C THR A 407 4.79 10.83 -5.78
N LEU A 408 5.57 10.03 -6.49
CA LEU A 408 6.74 10.49 -7.22
C LEU A 408 6.47 10.36 -8.71
N ALA A 409 6.84 11.37 -9.48
CA ALA A 409 6.61 11.39 -10.91
C ALA A 409 7.75 12.07 -11.66
N VAL A 410 7.87 11.76 -12.95
CA VAL A 410 8.79 12.42 -13.88
C VAL A 410 8.12 12.55 -15.23
N ASP A 411 8.39 13.61 -15.96
CA ASP A 411 7.94 13.78 -17.35
C ASP A 411 9.04 13.47 -18.37
N ALA A 412 8.63 13.34 -19.62
CA ALA A 412 9.53 13.11 -20.74
C ALA A 412 10.54 14.27 -20.95
N LYS A 413 10.32 15.46 -20.36
CA LYS A 413 11.23 16.61 -20.44
C LYS A 413 12.27 16.62 -19.31
N GLY A 414 12.17 15.68 -18.36
CA GLY A 414 13.10 15.55 -17.25
C GLY A 414 12.83 16.50 -16.08
N GLN A 415 11.58 16.90 -15.86
CA GLN A 415 11.17 17.50 -14.60
C GLN A 415 10.72 16.39 -13.65
N THR A 416 11.09 16.48 -12.38
CA THR A 416 10.66 15.55 -11.34
C THR A 416 9.68 16.19 -10.38
N LEU A 417 8.82 15.40 -9.78
CA LEU A 417 7.82 15.85 -8.81
C LEU A 417 7.70 14.85 -7.66
N TYR A 418 7.71 15.36 -6.45
CA TYR A 418 7.33 14.64 -5.24
C TYR A 418 6.12 15.29 -4.58
N LEU A 419 5.15 14.49 -4.15
CA LEU A 419 3.96 14.92 -3.41
C LEU A 419 3.75 14.01 -2.22
N ASN A 420 3.73 14.57 -1.00
CA ASN A 420 3.18 13.93 0.19
C ASN A 420 1.80 14.56 0.46
N GLN A 421 0.87 14.38 -0.48
CA GLN A 421 -0.47 15.00 -0.49
C GLN A 421 -1.56 13.93 -0.41
N SER A 422 -1.43 13.06 0.57
CA SER A 422 -2.42 12.05 0.94
C SER A 422 -3.51 12.63 1.87
N VAL A 423 -4.52 11.81 2.18
CA VAL A 423 -5.62 12.19 3.08
C VAL A 423 -5.15 12.15 4.52
N VAL A 424 -4.78 13.29 5.10
CA VAL A 424 -4.23 13.43 6.46
C VAL A 424 -5.14 14.31 7.32
N PRO A 425 -5.45 13.91 8.56
CA PRO A 425 -6.24 14.71 9.50
C PRO A 425 -5.67 16.11 9.72
N TYR A 426 -6.50 17.14 9.70
CA TYR A 426 -6.05 18.50 9.96
C TYR A 426 -5.78 18.74 11.46
N VAL A 427 -4.64 18.24 11.89
CA VAL A 427 -4.09 18.39 13.23
C VAL A 427 -2.74 19.09 13.12
N ASP A 428 -2.73 20.41 13.25
CA ASP A 428 -1.50 21.20 13.19
C ASP A 428 -0.71 21.18 14.51
N ALA A 429 0.50 21.71 14.49
CA ALA A 429 1.37 21.72 15.66
C ALA A 429 0.75 22.42 16.88
N PRO A 430 0.03 23.58 16.77
CA PRO A 430 -0.67 24.16 17.90
C PRO A 430 -1.76 23.25 18.49
N LEU A 431 -2.55 22.56 17.65
CA LEU A 431 -3.57 21.63 18.13
C LEU A 431 -2.93 20.41 18.83
N LEU A 432 -1.84 19.88 18.27
CA LEU A 432 -1.07 18.83 18.92
C LEU A 432 -0.56 19.27 20.30
N ALA A 433 0.07 20.43 20.39
CA ALA A 433 0.61 20.94 21.65
C ALA A 433 -0.47 21.15 22.73
N GLN A 434 -1.68 21.55 22.34
CA GLN A 434 -2.78 21.82 23.24
C GLN A 434 -3.60 20.59 23.64
N CYS A 435 -3.68 19.59 22.76
CA CYS A 435 -4.68 18.54 22.82
C CYS A 435 -4.12 17.12 22.85
N SER A 436 -2.83 16.90 22.53
CA SER A 436 -2.28 15.54 22.55
C SER A 436 -1.93 15.10 23.96
N ASP A 437 -2.05 13.79 24.19
CA ASP A 437 -1.54 13.15 25.40
C ASP A 437 -0.02 12.93 25.24
N PRO A 438 0.83 13.60 26.04
CA PRO A 438 2.28 13.47 25.90
C PRO A 438 2.80 12.04 26.15
N ALA A 439 2.06 11.22 26.90
CA ALA A 439 2.43 9.84 27.20
C ALA A 439 2.23 8.88 26.01
N ALA A 440 1.44 9.27 25.01
CA ALA A 440 1.12 8.42 23.86
C ALA A 440 2.25 8.31 22.81
N GLY A 441 3.26 9.23 22.85
CA GLY A 441 4.31 9.31 21.84
C GLY A 441 3.79 9.77 20.49
N TYR A 442 4.65 9.71 19.45
CA TYR A 442 4.29 10.14 18.10
C TYR A 442 3.89 8.98 17.18
N GLU A 443 3.96 7.74 17.63
CA GLU A 443 3.56 6.59 16.81
C GLU A 443 2.04 6.52 16.64
N VAL A 444 1.31 6.84 17.72
CA VAL A 444 -0.15 6.95 17.72
C VAL A 444 -0.53 8.27 18.39
N ILE A 445 -1.12 9.19 17.63
CA ILE A 445 -1.55 10.48 18.18
C ILE A 445 -2.88 10.30 18.92
N VAL A 446 -2.87 10.60 20.22
CA VAL A 446 -4.05 10.55 21.08
C VAL A 446 -4.44 11.98 21.45
N LEU A 447 -5.63 12.40 21.07
CA LEU A 447 -6.20 13.72 21.39
C LEU A 447 -7.17 13.64 22.56
N ASP A 448 -7.36 14.76 23.27
CA ASP A 448 -8.35 14.89 24.33
C ASP A 448 -9.78 14.88 23.74
N GLY A 449 -10.47 13.77 23.87
CA GLY A 449 -11.83 13.57 23.39
C GLY A 449 -12.92 14.15 24.32
N SER A 450 -12.54 14.77 25.43
CA SER A 450 -13.50 15.45 26.34
C SER A 450 -13.79 16.90 25.92
N ARG A 451 -13.03 17.45 24.99
CA ARG A 451 -13.12 18.85 24.52
C ARG A 451 -13.36 18.93 23.02
N SER A 452 -14.43 19.58 22.60
CA SER A 452 -14.71 19.84 21.17
C SER A 452 -13.62 20.69 20.48
N ALA A 453 -12.92 21.54 21.22
CA ALA A 453 -11.78 22.33 20.75
C ALA A 453 -10.58 21.46 20.30
N CYS A 454 -10.52 20.19 20.72
CA CYS A 454 -9.49 19.23 20.33
C CYS A 454 -9.89 18.37 19.11
N ASN A 455 -10.99 18.71 18.46
CA ASN A 455 -11.38 18.07 17.20
C ASN A 455 -10.49 18.54 16.04
N TRP A 456 -10.46 17.78 14.94
CA TRP A 456 -9.75 18.17 13.73
C TRP A 456 -10.26 19.51 13.19
N LYS A 457 -9.34 20.35 12.75
CA LYS A 457 -9.68 21.64 12.13
C LYS A 457 -10.36 21.42 10.77
N VAL A 458 -11.12 22.43 10.36
CA VAL A 458 -11.80 22.44 9.05
C VAL A 458 -11.28 23.62 8.24
N ASP A 459 -10.90 23.36 6.98
CA ASP A 459 -10.55 24.37 5.99
C ASP A 459 -11.41 24.17 4.74
N ALA A 460 -12.05 25.22 4.27
CA ALA A 460 -12.92 25.17 3.09
C ALA A 460 -12.18 24.87 1.77
N ARG A 461 -10.85 24.98 1.76
CA ARG A 461 -10.00 24.64 0.60
C ARG A 461 -9.65 23.16 0.52
N ALA A 462 -9.91 22.38 1.57
CA ALA A 462 -9.73 20.94 1.57
C ALA A 462 -10.91 20.26 0.86
N ALA A 463 -10.64 19.17 0.16
CA ALA A 463 -11.66 18.41 -0.58
C ALA A 463 -12.65 17.68 0.35
N GLN A 464 -12.35 17.62 1.64
CA GLN A 464 -13.16 16.96 2.67
C GLN A 464 -12.97 17.71 3.99
N PRO A 465 -14.03 17.90 4.81
CA PRO A 465 -13.89 18.48 6.14
C PRO A 465 -12.95 17.65 7.03
N GLY A 466 -12.10 18.32 7.79
CA GLY A 466 -11.24 17.68 8.78
C GLY A 466 -9.91 17.13 8.25
N ILE A 467 -9.56 17.32 6.97
CA ILE A 467 -8.24 17.01 6.43
C ILE A 467 -7.45 18.28 6.12
N PHE A 468 -6.13 18.15 6.07
CA PHE A 468 -5.27 19.24 5.60
C PHE A 468 -5.59 19.61 4.15
N PRO A 469 -5.69 20.89 3.81
CA PRO A 469 -5.73 21.33 2.41
C PRO A 469 -4.36 21.06 1.74
N ALA A 470 -4.36 20.75 0.46
CA ALA A 470 -3.19 20.30 -0.28
C ALA A 470 -1.99 21.28 -0.22
N HIS A 471 -2.25 22.59 -0.19
CA HIS A 471 -1.18 23.61 -0.14
C HIS A 471 -0.42 23.65 1.20
N MET A 472 -0.92 22.99 2.24
CA MET A 472 -0.25 22.83 3.54
C MET A 472 0.51 21.50 3.65
N GLN A 473 0.54 20.70 2.61
CA GLN A 473 1.21 19.41 2.57
C GLN A 473 2.48 19.46 1.69
N PRO A 474 3.51 18.65 1.97
CA PRO A 474 4.78 18.71 1.27
C PRO A 474 4.66 18.46 -0.23
N SER A 475 5.35 19.28 -1.02
CA SER A 475 5.57 19.07 -2.45
C SER A 475 6.94 19.60 -2.87
N LEU A 476 7.59 18.95 -3.84
CA LEU A 476 8.88 19.35 -4.34
C LEU A 476 9.01 19.02 -5.83
N ALA A 477 9.33 20.02 -6.65
CA ALA A 477 9.70 19.85 -8.05
C ALA A 477 11.19 20.15 -8.24
N ARG A 478 11.92 19.29 -8.97
CA ARG A 478 13.38 19.40 -9.15
C ARG A 478 13.80 19.04 -10.58
N GLY A 479 14.95 19.58 -11.01
CA GLY A 479 15.62 19.18 -12.26
C GLY A 479 16.66 18.07 -12.05
N ASP A 480 17.12 17.86 -10.80
CA ASP A 480 18.12 16.85 -10.45
C ASP A 480 17.48 15.50 -10.10
N PHE A 481 16.93 15.35 -8.91
CA PHE A 481 16.23 14.11 -8.50
C PHE A 481 15.28 14.35 -7.32
N VAL A 482 14.36 13.43 -7.11
CA VAL A 482 13.65 13.18 -5.85
C VAL A 482 13.65 11.68 -5.56
N GLN A 483 13.81 11.30 -4.28
CA GLN A 483 13.80 9.91 -3.84
C GLN A 483 12.95 9.70 -2.60
N HIS A 484 12.42 8.48 -2.42
CA HIS A 484 11.71 8.13 -1.20
C HIS A 484 11.77 6.63 -0.94
N SER A 485 12.04 6.23 0.32
CA SER A 485 12.06 4.84 0.77
C SER A 485 11.33 4.66 2.10
N ASN A 486 10.16 5.31 2.23
CA ASN A 486 9.20 5.28 3.34
C ASN A 486 9.58 6.07 4.60
N ASP A 487 10.57 6.94 4.54
CA ASP A 487 10.83 7.91 5.60
C ASP A 487 9.86 9.09 5.53
N SER A 488 10.03 10.09 6.37
CA SER A 488 9.29 11.34 6.24
C SER A 488 9.71 12.12 4.98
N ALA A 489 8.88 13.08 4.54
CA ALA A 489 9.17 13.91 3.38
C ALA A 489 10.45 14.76 3.53
N TRP A 490 10.99 14.87 4.73
CA TRP A 490 12.07 15.78 5.10
C TRP A 490 13.28 15.70 4.16
N MET A 491 13.82 14.50 3.89
CA MET A 491 15.06 14.30 3.13
C MET A 491 14.83 13.67 1.75
N VAL A 492 13.75 14.02 1.09
CA VAL A 492 13.45 13.61 -0.30
C VAL A 492 14.54 14.05 -1.26
N ASN A 493 15.10 15.22 -1.02
CA ASN A 493 16.31 15.74 -1.66
C ASN A 493 17.12 16.55 -0.63
N PRO A 494 18.39 16.18 -0.36
CA PRO A 494 19.21 16.85 0.64
C PRO A 494 19.55 18.30 0.32
N ALA A 495 19.55 18.70 -0.95
CA ALA A 495 19.81 20.09 -1.36
C ALA A 495 18.64 21.03 -1.02
N GLN A 496 17.44 20.46 -0.77
CA GLN A 496 16.25 21.22 -0.40
C GLN A 496 15.38 20.41 0.58
N PRO A 497 15.79 20.28 1.85
CA PRO A 497 15.01 19.58 2.87
C PRO A 497 13.65 20.22 3.07
N LEU A 498 12.61 19.39 3.18
CA LEU A 498 11.24 19.84 3.40
C LEU A 498 10.96 19.95 4.90
N ARG A 499 10.79 21.18 5.40
CA ARG A 499 10.66 21.51 6.82
C ARG A 499 9.42 22.34 7.13
N GLY A 500 9.02 22.38 8.41
CA GLY A 500 7.93 23.22 8.91
C GLY A 500 6.54 22.65 8.73
N TYR A 501 6.42 21.38 8.41
CA TYR A 501 5.12 20.69 8.31
C TYR A 501 4.66 20.16 9.68
N SER A 502 3.35 19.95 9.82
CA SER A 502 2.84 19.31 11.03
C SER A 502 3.46 17.91 11.21
N PRO A 503 3.84 17.51 12.44
CA PRO A 503 4.42 16.19 12.71
C PRO A 503 3.51 15.00 12.31
N ILE A 504 2.20 15.23 12.19
CA ILE A 504 1.26 14.22 11.69
C ILE A 504 1.45 13.93 10.19
N ILE A 505 1.98 14.91 9.43
CA ILE A 505 2.28 14.78 8.01
C ILE A 505 3.71 14.28 7.82
N SER A 506 4.68 15.04 8.32
CA SER A 506 6.10 14.77 8.10
C SER A 506 6.93 15.23 9.30
N ARG A 507 7.64 14.29 9.89
CA ARG A 507 8.59 14.58 10.97
C ARG A 507 9.94 14.93 10.38
N GLU A 508 10.60 15.91 10.96
CA GLU A 508 11.97 16.32 10.63
C GLU A 508 12.93 15.98 11.78
N ASP A 509 14.22 16.07 11.52
CA ASP A 509 15.29 15.82 12.48
C ASP A 509 15.20 14.42 13.13
N GLN A 510 14.88 13.41 12.32
CA GLN A 510 14.82 12.00 12.68
C GLN A 510 15.87 11.19 11.91
N PRO A 511 16.43 10.11 12.48
CA PRO A 511 17.28 9.21 11.72
C PRO A 511 16.60 8.69 10.46
N LEU A 512 17.31 8.72 9.34
CA LEU A 512 16.83 8.12 8.10
C LEU A 512 16.95 6.60 8.16
N GLY A 513 15.98 5.92 7.58
CA GLY A 513 16.03 4.48 7.38
C GLY A 513 17.20 4.06 6.47
N PRO A 514 17.71 2.84 6.63
CA PRO A 514 18.91 2.41 5.90
C PRO A 514 18.72 2.38 4.38
N ARG A 515 17.50 2.15 3.86
CA ARG A 515 17.20 2.19 2.42
C ARG A 515 17.27 3.61 1.85
N SER A 516 16.77 4.62 2.60
CA SER A 516 16.87 6.02 2.19
C SER A 516 18.31 6.49 2.17
N ARG A 517 19.10 6.11 3.19
CA ARG A 517 20.54 6.43 3.23
C ARG A 517 21.29 5.79 2.08
N PHE A 518 21.02 4.52 1.76
CA PHE A 518 21.56 3.85 0.58
C PHE A 518 21.21 4.61 -0.71
N ALA A 519 19.93 4.97 -0.92
CA ALA A 519 19.50 5.70 -2.10
C ALA A 519 20.23 7.05 -2.23
N LEU A 520 20.30 7.82 -1.15
CA LEU A 520 21.01 9.11 -1.13
C LEU A 520 22.50 8.94 -1.42
N GLN A 521 23.14 7.91 -0.89
CA GLN A 521 24.54 7.58 -1.17
C GLN A 521 24.76 7.28 -2.67
N GLN A 522 23.86 6.49 -3.30
CA GLN A 522 23.94 6.17 -4.73
C GLN A 522 23.72 7.44 -5.59
N LEU A 523 22.75 8.25 -5.23
CA LEU A 523 22.40 9.48 -5.95
C LEU A 523 23.43 10.61 -5.77
N ALA A 524 24.22 10.60 -4.69
CA ALA A 524 25.30 11.53 -4.44
C ALA A 524 26.55 11.27 -5.31
N ARG A 525 26.68 10.08 -5.91
CA ARG A 525 27.84 9.75 -6.78
C ARG A 525 27.94 10.74 -7.92
N PRO A 526 29.15 11.17 -8.29
CA PRO A 526 29.34 12.11 -9.38
C PRO A 526 28.95 11.47 -10.73
N GLY A 527 28.53 12.31 -11.67
CA GLY A 527 28.16 11.90 -13.04
C GLY A 527 26.65 11.80 -13.28
N LYS A 528 26.31 11.30 -14.44
CA LYS A 528 24.94 11.09 -14.90
C LYS A 528 24.46 9.71 -14.54
N ILE A 529 23.15 9.58 -14.34
CA ILE A 529 22.47 8.34 -13.94
C ILE A 529 21.73 7.78 -15.17
N SER A 530 21.95 6.52 -15.47
CA SER A 530 21.26 5.79 -16.54
C SER A 530 20.13 4.91 -16.00
N ALA A 531 19.27 4.42 -16.88
CA ALA A 531 18.26 3.41 -16.52
C ALA A 531 18.90 2.14 -15.93
N LEU A 532 20.08 1.75 -16.43
CA LEU A 532 20.82 0.58 -15.92
C LEU A 532 21.32 0.81 -14.47
N ASP A 533 21.71 2.04 -14.12
CA ASP A 533 22.12 2.35 -12.76
C ASP A 533 20.94 2.22 -11.79
N LEU A 534 19.74 2.63 -12.18
CA LEU A 534 18.52 2.43 -11.39
C LEU A 534 18.16 0.92 -11.25
N GLN A 535 18.35 0.13 -12.30
CA GLN A 535 18.17 -1.32 -12.24
C GLN A 535 19.15 -1.96 -11.23
N ARG A 536 20.43 -1.55 -11.28
CA ARG A 536 21.47 -2.05 -10.37
C ARG A 536 21.22 -1.68 -8.92
N MET A 537 20.65 -0.50 -8.64
CA MET A 537 20.27 -0.14 -7.26
C MET A 537 19.37 -1.20 -6.60
N VAL A 538 18.51 -1.85 -7.39
CA VAL A 538 17.63 -2.92 -6.90
C VAL A 538 18.35 -4.28 -6.94
N MET A 539 18.93 -4.65 -8.08
CA MET A 539 19.33 -6.03 -8.37
C MET A 539 20.73 -6.39 -7.85
N ASP A 540 21.53 -5.42 -7.41
CA ASP A 540 22.87 -5.71 -6.83
C ASP A 540 22.79 -6.26 -5.39
N ASP A 541 21.60 -6.25 -4.78
CA ASP A 541 21.28 -6.82 -3.47
C ASP A 541 22.21 -6.38 -2.33
N GLN A 542 22.77 -5.17 -2.42
CA GLN A 542 23.71 -4.66 -1.41
C GLN A 542 23.01 -4.53 -0.05
N VAL A 543 23.69 -4.98 1.00
CA VAL A 543 23.26 -4.83 2.38
C VAL A 543 23.90 -3.57 2.95
N TYR A 544 23.18 -2.45 2.94
CA TYR A 544 23.73 -1.14 3.32
C TYR A 544 24.30 -1.12 4.76
N LEU A 545 23.59 -1.73 5.72
CA LEU A 545 24.09 -1.78 7.09
C LEU A 545 25.38 -2.58 7.24
N ALA A 546 25.71 -3.48 6.29
CA ALA A 546 26.99 -4.16 6.30
C ALA A 546 28.17 -3.21 6.04
N GLU A 547 27.97 -2.17 5.21
CA GLU A 547 29.00 -1.14 5.01
C GLU A 547 29.27 -0.37 6.31
N LEU A 548 28.24 -0.11 7.11
CA LEU A 548 28.33 0.70 8.32
C LEU A 548 28.81 -0.07 9.55
N LEU A 549 28.42 -1.33 9.70
CA LEU A 549 28.51 -2.05 10.97
C LEU A 549 29.40 -3.29 10.92
N LEU A 550 29.57 -3.92 9.74
CA LEU A 550 30.38 -5.14 9.63
C LEU A 550 31.87 -4.90 9.95
N PRO A 551 32.51 -3.77 9.61
CA PRO A 551 33.89 -3.52 10.01
C PRO A 551 34.11 -3.62 11.52
N ASP A 552 33.19 -3.08 12.32
CA ASP A 552 33.27 -3.14 13.80
C ASP A 552 32.97 -4.53 14.34
N LEU A 553 32.02 -5.27 13.74
CA LEU A 553 31.78 -6.67 14.06
C LEU A 553 33.03 -7.55 13.76
N LEU A 554 33.71 -7.30 12.64
CA LEU A 554 34.92 -8.02 12.30
C LEU A 554 36.10 -7.67 13.25
N GLN A 555 36.19 -6.42 13.70
CA GLN A 555 37.14 -6.02 14.74
C GLN A 555 36.82 -6.73 16.07
N TRP A 556 35.56 -6.80 16.47
CA TRP A 556 35.13 -7.56 17.64
C TRP A 556 35.46 -9.05 17.50
N CYS A 557 35.24 -9.65 16.31
CA CYS A 557 35.60 -11.02 16.02
C CYS A 557 37.11 -11.31 16.23
N GLN A 558 37.99 -10.36 15.91
CA GLN A 558 39.43 -10.50 16.18
C GLN A 558 39.71 -10.58 17.68
N GLY A 559 38.99 -9.82 18.50
CA GLY A 559 39.12 -9.84 19.96
C GLY A 559 38.65 -11.13 20.65
N VAL A 560 37.83 -11.94 19.96
CA VAL A 560 37.28 -13.21 20.47
C VAL A 560 37.71 -14.43 19.63
N ALA A 561 38.77 -14.30 18.88
CA ALA A 561 39.26 -15.34 17.94
C ALA A 561 39.55 -16.70 18.60
N ASP A 562 39.92 -16.71 19.86
CA ASP A 562 40.20 -17.90 20.64
C ASP A 562 38.95 -18.59 21.21
N ASP A 563 37.77 -17.96 21.07
CA ASP A 563 36.50 -18.55 21.53
C ASP A 563 35.99 -19.58 20.51
N PRO A 564 36.02 -20.89 20.82
CA PRO A 564 35.62 -21.91 19.87
C PRO A 564 34.10 -21.83 19.52
N GLN A 565 33.28 -21.24 20.38
CA GLN A 565 31.84 -21.10 20.16
C GLN A 565 31.53 -20.01 19.14
N LEU A 566 32.37 -18.99 18.98
CA LEU A 566 32.20 -17.87 18.06
C LEU A 566 32.93 -18.04 16.72
N LYS A 567 33.84 -18.98 16.66
CA LYS A 567 34.72 -19.17 15.48
C LYS A 567 33.92 -19.35 14.18
N ALA A 568 32.86 -20.13 14.20
CA ALA A 568 32.05 -20.40 12.99
C ALA A 568 31.27 -19.15 12.54
N VAL A 569 30.71 -18.37 13.46
CA VAL A 569 29.99 -17.12 13.17
C VAL A 569 30.96 -16.10 12.58
N CYS A 570 32.10 -15.86 13.23
CA CYS A 570 33.11 -14.90 12.78
C CYS A 570 33.68 -15.28 11.40
N ALA A 571 34.00 -16.56 11.18
CA ALA A 571 34.47 -17.03 9.88
C ALA A 571 33.40 -16.80 8.77
N SER A 572 32.11 -16.99 9.09
CA SER A 572 31.01 -16.75 8.16
C SER A 572 30.84 -15.27 7.83
N LEU A 573 30.98 -14.38 8.82
CA LEU A 573 30.93 -12.93 8.62
C LEU A 573 32.12 -12.43 7.77
N VAL A 574 33.33 -12.95 7.98
CA VAL A 574 34.52 -12.63 7.17
C VAL A 574 34.33 -13.06 5.72
N ALA A 575 33.77 -14.25 5.48
CA ALA A 575 33.60 -14.82 4.14
C ALA A 575 32.41 -14.24 3.35
N TRP A 576 31.58 -13.48 4.01
CA TRP A 576 30.35 -12.96 3.38
C TRP A 576 30.62 -11.78 2.45
N ASP A 577 29.99 -11.79 1.27
CA ASP A 577 30.12 -10.80 0.21
C ASP A 577 29.35 -9.47 0.46
N ARG A 578 28.71 -9.31 1.62
CA ARG A 578 27.90 -8.17 2.04
C ARG A 578 26.65 -7.94 1.17
N LYS A 579 26.18 -8.98 0.52
CA LYS A 579 25.00 -8.99 -0.34
C LYS A 579 23.95 -9.97 0.17
N ALA A 580 22.75 -9.82 -0.36
CA ALA A 580 21.62 -10.76 -0.22
C ALA A 580 21.30 -11.43 -1.58
N GLY A 581 22.34 -11.76 -2.35
CA GLY A 581 22.26 -12.46 -3.63
C GLY A 581 22.06 -13.97 -3.46
N LEU A 582 21.73 -14.68 -4.53
CA LEU A 582 21.52 -16.15 -4.49
C LEU A 582 22.72 -16.91 -3.93
N ASP A 583 23.93 -16.49 -4.27
CA ASP A 583 25.18 -17.14 -3.86
C ASP A 583 25.76 -16.60 -2.55
N SER A 584 25.11 -15.61 -1.92
CA SER A 584 25.57 -15.04 -0.67
C SER A 584 25.60 -16.10 0.43
N GLY A 585 26.71 -16.10 1.22
CA GLY A 585 26.94 -17.08 2.27
C GLY A 585 26.08 -16.86 3.52
N ILE A 586 26.19 -17.81 4.45
CA ILE A 586 25.43 -17.82 5.71
C ILE A 586 25.73 -16.61 6.61
N GLY A 587 26.83 -15.86 6.34
CA GLY A 587 27.15 -14.60 7.00
C GLY A 587 26.03 -13.59 6.98
N LEU A 588 25.21 -13.54 5.90
CA LEU A 588 24.00 -12.73 5.83
C LEU A 588 23.03 -13.08 6.97
N VAL A 589 22.78 -14.37 7.20
CA VAL A 589 21.85 -14.83 8.24
C VAL A 589 22.40 -14.47 9.63
N HIS A 590 23.68 -14.70 9.89
CA HIS A 590 24.30 -14.30 11.14
C HIS A 590 24.24 -12.80 11.38
N PHE A 591 24.57 -11.99 10.36
CA PHE A 591 24.51 -10.54 10.44
C PHE A 591 23.09 -10.06 10.75
N HIS A 592 22.09 -10.56 10.02
CA HIS A 592 20.68 -10.23 10.27
C HIS A 592 20.22 -10.57 11.68
N ASN A 593 20.49 -11.81 12.13
CA ASN A 593 20.07 -12.27 13.46
C ASN A 593 20.74 -11.46 14.58
N ILE A 594 22.02 -11.13 14.44
CA ILE A 594 22.75 -10.30 15.40
C ILE A 594 22.11 -8.92 15.50
N LEU A 595 21.87 -8.24 14.37
CA LEU A 595 21.30 -6.90 14.40
C LEU A 595 19.85 -6.90 14.90
N GLN A 596 19.08 -7.94 14.58
CA GLN A 596 17.71 -8.08 15.07
C GLN A 596 17.68 -8.26 16.60
N ALA A 597 18.59 -9.04 17.17
CA ALA A 597 18.71 -9.23 18.61
C ALA A 597 19.16 -7.97 19.33
N LEU A 598 20.06 -7.18 18.75
CA LEU A 598 20.55 -5.93 19.31
C LEU A 598 19.52 -4.79 19.28
N GLN A 599 18.52 -4.83 18.39
CA GLN A 599 17.51 -3.78 18.19
C GLN A 599 18.09 -2.36 18.01
N LEU A 600 19.36 -2.23 17.66
CA LEU A 600 20.15 -1.01 17.37
C LEU A 600 19.57 0.31 17.90
N GLN A 601 19.46 0.44 19.22
CA GLN A 601 19.03 1.68 19.85
C GLN A 601 20.25 2.50 20.33
N GLY A 602 20.06 3.78 20.61
CA GLY A 602 21.01 4.82 20.97
C GLY A 602 22.43 4.41 21.39
N GLU A 603 22.58 3.58 22.39
CA GLU A 603 23.86 3.16 22.97
C GLU A 603 24.68 2.19 22.07
N PHE A 604 24.03 1.50 21.14
CA PHE A 604 24.73 0.60 20.21
C PHE A 604 25.51 1.36 19.12
N TRP A 605 25.13 2.62 18.85
CA TRP A 605 25.81 3.42 17.86
C TRP A 605 27.08 4.06 18.43
N ARG A 606 28.21 3.92 17.71
CA ARG A 606 29.43 4.62 18.05
C ARG A 606 29.32 6.12 17.79
N VAL A 607 28.74 6.48 16.64
CA VAL A 607 28.40 7.85 16.29
C VAL A 607 26.89 7.99 16.46
N PRO A 608 26.40 8.81 17.40
CA PRO A 608 24.97 9.05 17.58
C PRO A 608 24.38 9.82 16.39
N PHE A 609 23.07 9.85 16.30
CA PHE A 609 22.37 10.66 15.29
C PHE A 609 22.66 12.15 15.48
N ASP A 610 22.99 12.81 14.36
CA ASP A 610 23.10 14.26 14.24
C ASP A 610 22.19 14.75 13.13
N SER A 611 21.23 15.64 13.45
CA SER A 611 20.30 16.21 12.48
C SER A 611 20.97 17.15 11.47
N ALA A 612 22.21 17.59 11.73
CA ALA A 612 23.02 18.35 10.77
C ALA A 612 23.69 17.44 9.73
N ASP A 613 23.85 16.14 10.02
CA ASP A 613 24.40 15.14 9.08
C ASP A 613 23.55 13.85 9.07
N PRO A 614 22.28 13.91 8.65
CA PRO A 614 21.36 12.79 8.72
C PRO A 614 21.67 11.67 7.71
N GLN A 615 22.47 11.97 6.69
CA GLN A 615 22.86 10.97 5.68
C GLN A 615 23.92 10.00 6.20
N HIS A 616 24.82 10.45 7.09
CA HIS A 616 25.93 9.64 7.59
C HIS A 616 25.74 9.20 9.04
N THR A 617 24.79 9.78 9.78
CA THR A 617 24.51 9.44 11.17
C THR A 617 23.10 8.83 11.37
N PRO A 618 22.97 7.91 12.37
CA PRO A 618 24.00 7.33 13.22
C PRO A 618 24.91 6.36 12.47
N GLY A 619 26.08 6.01 13.03
CA GLY A 619 27.05 5.15 12.36
C GLY A 619 27.97 4.38 13.28
N GLY A 620 28.54 3.27 12.77
CA GLY A 620 29.43 2.40 13.49
C GLY A 620 28.78 1.69 14.69
N LEU A 621 29.29 0.52 15.04
CA LEU A 621 28.87 -0.24 16.22
C LEU A 621 29.88 -0.04 17.34
N ALA A 622 29.42 0.39 18.52
CA ALA A 622 30.27 0.77 19.65
C ALA A 622 30.82 -0.48 20.40
N VAL A 623 31.48 -1.39 19.70
CA VAL A 623 32.01 -2.67 20.23
C VAL A 623 33.11 -2.49 21.30
N GLU A 624 33.67 -1.31 21.42
CA GLU A 624 34.61 -0.92 22.48
C GLU A 624 33.91 -0.75 23.84
N ARG A 625 32.58 -0.60 23.87
CA ARG A 625 31.80 -0.56 25.12
C ARG A 625 31.48 -1.98 25.57
N ALA A 626 31.78 -2.29 26.82
CA ALA A 626 31.62 -3.65 27.37
C ALA A 626 30.23 -4.23 27.24
N GLU A 627 29.19 -3.39 27.46
CA GLU A 627 27.78 -3.81 27.33
C GLU A 627 27.39 -4.12 25.88
N VAL A 628 27.90 -3.34 24.92
CA VAL A 628 27.66 -3.60 23.49
C VAL A 628 28.40 -4.88 23.05
N ALA A 629 29.67 -5.04 23.43
CA ALA A 629 30.45 -6.25 23.15
C ALA A 629 29.78 -7.51 23.72
N LYS A 630 29.23 -7.42 24.94
CA LYS A 630 28.46 -8.49 25.60
C LYS A 630 27.20 -8.81 24.80
N GLY A 631 26.40 -7.79 24.43
CA GLY A 631 25.20 -7.96 23.60
C GLY A 631 25.48 -8.61 22.27
N VAL A 632 26.57 -8.21 21.57
CA VAL A 632 27.01 -8.82 20.33
C VAL A 632 27.35 -10.29 20.54
N ARG A 633 28.06 -10.63 21.65
CA ARG A 633 28.40 -12.02 21.99
C ARG A 633 27.16 -12.89 22.17
N GLU A 634 26.20 -12.42 22.96
CA GLU A 634 24.95 -13.13 23.24
C GLU A 634 24.12 -13.32 21.93
N ALA A 635 24.03 -12.28 21.11
CA ALA A 635 23.35 -12.33 19.82
C ALA A 635 24.03 -13.29 18.84
N ALA A 636 25.38 -13.31 18.79
CA ALA A 636 26.13 -14.19 17.92
C ALA A 636 25.95 -15.67 18.30
N LEU A 637 25.99 -16.00 19.62
CA LEU A 637 25.74 -17.36 20.12
C LEU A 637 24.27 -17.79 19.81
N ALA A 638 23.28 -16.90 20.03
CA ALA A 638 21.92 -17.18 19.69
C ALA A 638 21.73 -17.44 18.19
N SER A 639 22.38 -16.63 17.34
CA SER A 639 22.34 -16.81 15.89
C SER A 639 22.96 -18.15 15.45
N GLN A 640 24.05 -18.56 16.08
CA GLN A 640 24.66 -19.86 15.80
C GLN A 640 23.71 -21.02 16.15
N ALA A 641 23.07 -20.94 17.31
CA ALA A 641 22.11 -21.95 17.73
C ALA A 641 20.91 -22.03 16.74
N GLN A 642 20.37 -20.89 16.31
CA GLN A 642 19.28 -20.83 15.32
C GLN A 642 19.69 -21.42 13.98
N VAL A 643 20.87 -21.08 13.47
CA VAL A 643 21.42 -21.60 12.22
C VAL A 643 21.60 -23.12 12.30
N ALA A 644 22.15 -23.65 13.40
CA ALA A 644 22.31 -25.07 13.61
C ALA A 644 20.96 -25.80 13.73
N GLN A 645 20.00 -25.24 14.45
CA GLN A 645 18.63 -25.78 14.57
C GLN A 645 17.93 -25.85 13.21
N ALA A 646 18.17 -24.88 12.33
CA ALA A 646 17.64 -24.87 10.97
C ALA A 646 18.38 -25.86 10.02
N GLY A 647 19.40 -26.57 10.48
CA GLY A 647 20.20 -27.47 9.66
C GLY A 647 21.10 -26.75 8.64
N LEU A 648 21.39 -25.47 8.88
CA LEU A 648 22.23 -24.64 8.02
C LEU A 648 23.69 -24.62 8.48
N GLY A 649 24.60 -24.31 7.59
CA GLY A 649 26.05 -24.26 7.90
C GLY A 649 26.82 -23.41 6.89
N ALA A 650 28.16 -23.44 6.99
CA ALA A 650 29.08 -22.62 6.20
C ALA A 650 28.94 -22.77 4.67
N SER A 651 28.49 -23.94 4.19
CA SER A 651 28.25 -24.18 2.77
C SER A 651 26.88 -23.70 2.28
N SER A 652 25.94 -23.31 3.18
CA SER A 652 24.62 -22.84 2.82
C SER A 652 24.69 -21.53 2.05
N ARG A 653 23.84 -21.39 1.03
CA ARG A 653 23.72 -20.19 0.22
C ARG A 653 22.31 -19.62 0.35
N TRP A 654 22.20 -18.28 0.25
CA TRP A 654 20.92 -17.58 0.44
C TRP A 654 19.82 -18.08 -0.50
N GLY A 655 20.11 -18.31 -1.79
CA GLY A 655 19.17 -18.86 -2.74
C GLY A 655 18.71 -20.30 -2.44
N GLN A 656 19.41 -21.04 -1.59
CA GLN A 656 18.96 -22.35 -1.08
C GLN A 656 18.02 -22.21 0.11
N ILE A 657 18.10 -21.07 0.82
CA ILE A 657 17.33 -20.76 2.02
C ILE A 657 16.03 -20.03 1.65
N GLN A 658 16.14 -18.96 0.86
CA GLN A 658 14.99 -18.14 0.47
C GLN A 658 14.44 -18.55 -0.90
N GLN A 659 13.14 -18.80 -0.99
CA GLN A 659 12.47 -19.24 -2.21
C GLN A 659 11.07 -18.62 -2.35
N ALA A 660 10.58 -18.56 -3.58
CA ALA A 660 9.15 -18.31 -3.86
C ALA A 660 8.30 -19.54 -3.51
N ALA A 661 6.98 -19.42 -3.56
CA ALA A 661 6.06 -20.50 -3.21
C ALA A 661 6.21 -21.74 -4.12
N ASP A 662 6.63 -21.55 -5.38
CA ASP A 662 6.90 -22.62 -6.36
C ASP A 662 8.30 -23.27 -6.20
N GLY A 663 9.08 -22.83 -5.21
CA GLY A 663 10.44 -23.29 -4.96
C GLY A 663 11.54 -22.57 -5.75
N THR A 664 11.21 -21.58 -6.58
CA THR A 664 12.21 -20.75 -7.27
C THR A 664 13.11 -20.03 -6.27
N PRO A 665 14.45 -20.16 -6.32
CA PRO A 665 15.37 -19.43 -5.46
C PRO A 665 15.16 -17.93 -5.55
N MET A 666 15.21 -17.21 -4.43
CA MET A 666 14.95 -15.76 -4.40
C MET A 666 16.10 -14.99 -3.77
N HIS A 667 16.60 -13.99 -4.50
CA HIS A 667 17.53 -12.99 -3.98
C HIS A 667 16.79 -11.82 -3.34
N GLY A 668 17.55 -10.86 -2.76
CA GLY A 668 16.97 -9.80 -1.94
C GLY A 668 16.89 -10.20 -0.47
N GLY A 669 16.61 -9.26 0.41
CA GLY A 669 16.65 -9.51 1.84
C GLY A 669 15.86 -8.51 2.68
N PRO A 670 15.99 -8.58 4.03
CA PRO A 670 15.22 -7.72 4.93
C PRO A 670 15.43 -6.23 4.67
N SER A 671 14.32 -5.48 4.59
CA SER A 671 14.33 -4.02 4.41
C SER A 671 15.07 -3.29 5.54
N SER A 672 15.03 -3.85 6.75
CA SER A 672 15.71 -3.34 7.95
C SER A 672 17.24 -3.34 7.82
N LEU A 673 17.80 -4.17 6.96
CA LEU A 673 19.24 -4.19 6.66
C LEU A 673 19.66 -3.18 5.58
N GLY A 674 18.68 -2.43 5.01
CA GLY A 674 18.94 -1.51 3.92
C GLY A 674 19.10 -2.19 2.56
N VAL A 675 18.58 -3.40 2.39
CA VAL A 675 18.49 -4.06 1.10
C VAL A 675 17.42 -3.37 0.27
N TYR A 676 17.81 -2.84 -0.89
CA TYR A 676 16.89 -2.09 -1.75
C TYR A 676 15.88 -3.03 -2.41
N ASN A 677 16.32 -4.23 -2.80
CA ASN A 677 15.45 -5.36 -3.15
C ASN A 677 14.92 -6.01 -1.87
N ALA A 678 13.96 -5.34 -1.22
CA ALA A 678 13.43 -5.80 0.05
C ALA A 678 12.55 -7.04 -0.14
N MET A 679 12.81 -8.06 0.70
CA MET A 679 12.05 -9.31 0.74
C MET A 679 11.72 -9.69 2.18
N GLN A 680 10.45 -9.97 2.43
CA GLN A 680 9.96 -10.58 3.67
C GLN A 680 9.65 -12.05 3.39
N SER A 681 10.27 -12.93 4.15
CA SER A 681 10.05 -14.38 4.04
C SER A 681 9.73 -15.00 5.39
N VAL A 682 8.88 -16.00 5.39
CA VAL A 682 8.50 -16.77 6.59
C VAL A 682 9.24 -18.09 6.65
N PRO A 683 9.57 -18.58 7.87
CA PRO A 683 10.17 -19.89 8.03
C PRO A 683 9.28 -21.01 7.48
N GLY A 684 9.89 -21.98 6.81
CA GLY A 684 9.32 -23.21 6.33
C GLY A 684 10.07 -24.44 6.87
N ALA A 685 9.84 -25.59 6.27
CA ALA A 685 10.51 -26.82 6.65
C ALA A 685 11.98 -26.82 6.23
N ALA A 686 12.84 -27.58 6.96
CA ALA A 686 14.24 -27.84 6.63
C ALA A 686 15.10 -26.58 6.43
N GLY A 687 14.88 -25.54 7.24
CA GLY A 687 15.64 -24.28 7.19
C GLY A 687 15.33 -23.39 6.01
N LYS A 688 14.36 -23.74 5.16
CA LYS A 688 13.89 -22.93 4.06
C LYS A 688 13.00 -21.79 4.53
N ARG A 689 12.86 -20.76 3.72
CA ARG A 689 11.99 -19.61 3.94
C ARG A 689 11.23 -19.29 2.67
N THR A 690 9.93 -19.03 2.78
CA THR A 690 9.09 -18.68 1.64
C THR A 690 8.82 -17.19 1.63
N VAL A 691 9.07 -16.52 0.50
CA VAL A 691 8.76 -15.11 0.32
C VAL A 691 7.25 -14.91 0.28
N ILE A 692 6.75 -13.95 1.06
CA ILE A 692 5.33 -13.61 1.17
C ILE A 692 5.03 -12.14 0.85
N SER A 693 6.05 -11.27 0.88
CA SER A 693 5.95 -9.84 0.59
C SER A 693 7.32 -9.30 0.16
N GLY A 694 7.35 -8.15 -0.47
CA GLY A 694 8.58 -7.48 -0.87
C GLY A 694 8.48 -6.86 -2.25
N THR A 695 9.61 -6.73 -2.94
CA THR A 695 9.68 -6.29 -4.33
C THR A 695 8.60 -6.98 -5.14
N SER A 696 7.72 -6.19 -5.76
CA SER A 696 6.50 -6.68 -6.41
C SER A 696 6.44 -6.24 -7.88
N TYR A 697 5.90 -5.07 -8.20
CA TYR A 697 5.91 -4.52 -9.55
C TYR A 697 7.11 -3.59 -9.74
N LEU A 698 8.14 -4.09 -10.40
CA LEU A 698 9.31 -3.30 -10.78
C LEU A 698 9.08 -2.61 -12.12
N GLN A 699 9.35 -1.31 -12.21
CA GLN A 699 9.52 -0.63 -13.49
C GLN A 699 10.64 0.41 -13.44
N VAL A 700 11.45 0.45 -14.50
CA VAL A 700 12.35 1.55 -14.81
C VAL A 700 11.89 2.17 -16.12
N VAL A 701 11.40 3.40 -16.04
CA VAL A 701 10.91 4.16 -17.18
C VAL A 701 11.95 5.20 -17.58
N SER A 702 12.27 5.25 -18.85
CA SER A 702 13.03 6.32 -19.52
C SER A 702 12.26 6.83 -20.73
N PHE A 703 12.65 7.96 -21.29
CA PHE A 703 11.96 8.57 -22.42
C PHE A 703 12.95 8.93 -23.54
N ASP A 704 12.47 8.86 -24.78
CA ASP A 704 13.11 9.45 -25.95
C ASP A 704 12.07 10.23 -26.78
N ASP A 705 12.42 10.59 -28.03
CA ASP A 705 11.53 11.33 -28.93
C ASP A 705 10.33 10.49 -29.43
N LYS A 706 10.40 9.16 -29.28
CA LYS A 706 9.35 8.23 -29.70
C LYS A 706 8.38 7.88 -28.57
N GLY A 707 8.76 8.18 -27.33
CA GLY A 707 7.96 7.92 -26.13
C GLY A 707 8.70 7.19 -25.02
N PRO A 708 7.97 6.46 -24.14
CA PRO A 708 8.57 5.74 -23.04
C PRO A 708 9.30 4.47 -23.48
N HIS A 709 10.46 4.23 -22.87
CA HIS A 709 11.20 2.96 -22.89
C HIS A 709 11.16 2.38 -21.49
N VAL A 710 10.56 1.23 -21.34
CA VAL A 710 10.28 0.66 -20.02
C VAL A 710 10.84 -0.74 -19.90
N GLN A 711 11.59 -0.96 -18.84
CA GLN A 711 12.01 -2.27 -18.36
C GLN A 711 11.26 -2.56 -17.08
N GLY A 712 10.70 -3.74 -16.95
CA GLY A 712 9.92 -4.09 -15.74
C GLY A 712 9.79 -5.58 -15.51
N LEU A 713 9.28 -5.91 -14.33
CA LEU A 713 8.98 -7.27 -13.88
C LEU A 713 7.88 -7.22 -12.84
N LEU A 714 7.03 -8.24 -12.86
CA LEU A 714 6.14 -8.55 -11.75
C LEU A 714 6.72 -9.76 -11.01
N ALA A 715 7.41 -9.52 -9.89
CA ALA A 715 8.28 -10.50 -9.23
C ALA A 715 7.58 -11.84 -8.86
N PHE A 716 6.28 -11.83 -8.69
CA PHE A 716 5.45 -13.01 -8.39
C PHE A 716 4.61 -13.48 -9.60
N SER A 717 4.89 -12.98 -10.80
CA SER A 717 4.19 -13.30 -12.05
C SER A 717 2.73 -12.80 -12.13
N GLN A 718 2.15 -12.87 -13.32
CA GLN A 718 0.86 -12.27 -13.67
C GLN A 718 -0.33 -13.02 -13.06
N SER A 719 -0.29 -14.36 -13.08
CA SER A 719 -1.36 -15.20 -12.57
C SER A 719 -1.10 -15.71 -11.16
N SER A 720 -2.16 -15.80 -10.35
CA SER A 720 -2.15 -16.50 -9.07
C SER A 720 -2.56 -17.97 -9.18
N GLU A 721 -2.98 -18.42 -10.35
CA GLU A 721 -3.45 -19.77 -10.59
C GLU A 721 -2.26 -20.71 -10.76
N ALA A 722 -2.19 -21.78 -9.99
CA ALA A 722 -1.06 -22.71 -9.96
C ALA A 722 -0.81 -23.40 -11.32
N ASP A 723 -1.87 -23.65 -12.09
CA ASP A 723 -1.82 -24.33 -13.37
C ASP A 723 -1.50 -23.36 -14.54
N SER A 724 -1.40 -22.08 -14.29
CA SER A 724 -1.11 -21.07 -15.31
C SER A 724 0.36 -21.08 -15.71
N VAL A 725 0.65 -21.06 -17.01
CA VAL A 725 2.01 -20.87 -17.52
C VAL A 725 2.60 -19.52 -17.08
N HIS A 726 1.75 -18.55 -16.72
CA HIS A 726 2.10 -17.23 -16.23
C HIS A 726 2.02 -17.11 -14.68
N GLY A 727 2.04 -18.25 -13.98
CA GLY A 727 2.05 -18.30 -12.52
C GLY A 727 3.45 -18.11 -11.91
N SER A 728 4.53 -18.38 -12.69
CA SER A 728 5.90 -18.29 -12.18
C SER A 728 6.96 -17.89 -13.24
N ASP A 729 6.57 -17.55 -14.45
CA ASP A 729 7.50 -17.20 -15.53
C ASP A 729 8.28 -15.91 -15.25
N GLN A 730 7.63 -14.84 -14.80
CA GLN A 730 8.32 -13.61 -14.38
C GLN A 730 9.07 -13.80 -13.04
N THR A 731 8.62 -14.70 -12.17
CA THR A 731 9.32 -15.06 -10.93
C THR A 731 10.68 -15.66 -11.23
N ARG A 732 10.74 -16.58 -12.21
CA ARG A 732 12.02 -17.14 -12.70
C ARG A 732 12.90 -16.09 -13.37
N ALA A 733 12.31 -15.20 -14.17
CA ALA A 733 13.06 -14.10 -14.80
C ALA A 733 13.64 -13.15 -13.73
N PHE A 734 12.85 -12.80 -12.70
CA PHE A 734 13.30 -11.99 -11.57
C PHE A 734 14.45 -12.68 -10.82
N SER A 735 14.29 -13.95 -10.46
CA SER A 735 15.36 -14.75 -9.82
C SER A 735 16.66 -14.76 -10.61
N ALA A 736 16.57 -14.75 -11.94
CA ALA A 736 17.73 -14.71 -12.84
C ALA A 736 18.27 -13.29 -13.12
N GLY A 737 17.68 -12.24 -12.51
CA GLY A 737 18.07 -10.85 -12.75
C GLY A 737 17.72 -10.34 -14.14
N GLN A 738 16.79 -10.99 -14.86
CA GLN A 738 16.44 -10.70 -16.25
C GLN A 738 15.25 -9.74 -16.32
N TRP A 739 15.54 -8.49 -16.70
CA TRP A 739 14.50 -7.50 -16.97
C TRP A 739 13.81 -7.74 -18.30
N HIS A 740 12.54 -7.41 -18.37
CA HIS A 740 11.70 -7.51 -19.55
C HIS A 740 11.37 -6.13 -20.10
N THR A 741 11.48 -5.97 -21.44
CA THR A 741 10.99 -4.75 -22.11
C THR A 741 9.47 -4.80 -22.14
N ILE A 742 8.82 -3.82 -21.53
CA ILE A 742 7.35 -3.70 -21.51
C ILE A 742 6.89 -3.05 -22.82
N PRO A 743 6.17 -3.75 -23.71
CA PRO A 743 5.65 -3.15 -24.93
C PRO A 743 4.52 -2.18 -24.59
N PHE A 744 4.56 -0.99 -25.21
CA PHE A 744 3.56 0.07 -24.98
C PHE A 744 2.89 0.52 -26.27
N THR A 745 3.66 0.75 -27.33
CA THR A 745 3.12 1.21 -28.61
C THR A 745 2.47 0.05 -29.38
N GLU A 746 1.49 0.36 -30.21
CA GLU A 746 0.82 -0.60 -31.09
C GLU A 746 1.81 -1.47 -31.87
N ALA A 747 2.90 -0.86 -32.37
CA ALA A 747 3.93 -1.56 -33.10
C ALA A 747 4.71 -2.57 -32.24
N GLN A 748 5.05 -2.18 -30.99
CA GLN A 748 5.72 -3.05 -30.04
C GLN A 748 4.83 -4.21 -29.61
N ILE A 749 3.54 -3.94 -29.33
CA ILE A 749 2.56 -4.96 -28.91
C ILE A 749 2.41 -6.01 -30.03
N LYS A 750 2.21 -5.58 -31.26
CA LYS A 750 2.06 -6.51 -32.43
C LYS A 750 3.34 -7.26 -32.77
N ALA A 751 4.50 -6.72 -32.44
CA ALA A 751 5.79 -7.36 -32.68
C ALA A 751 6.17 -8.38 -31.58
N ASP A 752 5.42 -8.44 -30.46
CA ASP A 752 5.70 -9.38 -29.40
C ASP A 752 5.53 -10.84 -29.86
N PRO A 753 6.49 -11.74 -29.60
CA PRO A 753 6.46 -13.12 -30.10
C PRO A 753 5.29 -13.97 -29.56
N GLN A 754 4.69 -13.54 -28.43
CA GLN A 754 3.53 -14.21 -27.82
C GLN A 754 2.22 -13.42 -28.03
N TYR A 755 2.22 -12.49 -29.01
CA TYR A 755 1.04 -11.69 -29.31
C TYR A 755 -0.18 -12.55 -29.64
N GLN A 756 -1.26 -12.33 -28.88
CA GLN A 756 -2.57 -12.92 -29.12
C GLN A 756 -3.64 -11.83 -29.00
N VAL A 757 -4.77 -12.01 -29.69
CA VAL A 757 -5.89 -11.07 -29.62
C VAL A 757 -7.20 -11.80 -29.44
N GLN A 758 -8.04 -11.30 -28.54
CA GLN A 758 -9.39 -11.77 -28.30
C GLN A 758 -10.35 -10.58 -28.25
N LEU A 759 -11.42 -10.64 -29.04
CA LEU A 759 -12.52 -9.69 -28.97
C LEU A 759 -13.65 -10.29 -28.12
N ILE A 760 -14.08 -9.56 -27.13
CA ILE A 760 -15.19 -9.95 -26.25
C ILE A 760 -16.33 -8.95 -26.36
N ARG A 761 -17.59 -9.45 -26.42
CA ARG A 761 -18.81 -8.65 -26.50
C ARG A 761 -19.82 -9.16 -25.48
N GLU A 762 -20.58 -8.26 -24.87
CA GLU A 762 -21.60 -8.62 -23.87
C GLU A 762 -22.70 -9.53 -24.43
N ALA A 763 -23.14 -9.35 -25.69
CA ALA A 763 -24.11 -10.20 -26.36
C ALA A 763 -23.67 -11.68 -26.46
N ASP A 764 -22.37 -11.94 -26.61
CA ASP A 764 -21.84 -13.31 -26.68
C ASP A 764 -22.01 -14.06 -25.35
N ALA A 765 -22.06 -13.34 -24.21
CA ALA A 765 -22.26 -13.93 -22.86
C ALA A 765 -23.69 -14.51 -22.71
N ALA A 766 -24.70 -13.90 -23.34
CA ALA A 766 -26.06 -14.42 -23.32
C ALA A 766 -26.20 -15.77 -24.08
N ALA A 767 -25.41 -15.98 -25.11
CA ALA A 767 -25.38 -17.23 -25.89
C ALA A 767 -24.78 -18.38 -25.06
N VAL A 768 -23.70 -18.12 -24.31
CA VAL A 768 -23.07 -19.11 -23.42
C VAL A 768 -24.00 -19.54 -22.27
N ALA A 769 -24.70 -18.60 -21.64
CA ALA A 769 -25.64 -18.87 -20.57
C ALA A 769 -26.85 -19.70 -21.04
N ASN A 770 -27.29 -19.55 -22.30
CA ASN A 770 -28.38 -20.32 -22.89
C ASN A 770 -27.95 -21.72 -23.36
N SER A 771 -26.69 -21.94 -23.68
CA SER A 771 -26.16 -23.26 -24.06
C SER A 771 -25.84 -24.17 -22.86
N ALA A 772 -25.72 -23.57 -21.65
CA ALA A 772 -25.44 -24.27 -20.38
C ALA A 772 -26.72 -24.66 -19.60
N ARG A 773 -27.91 -24.29 -20.09
CA ARG A 773 -29.23 -24.75 -19.63
C ARG A 773 -29.76 -25.88 -20.49
#